data_b2c1f5e432955d4c19b335ff82fc1133
#
_entry.id   b2c1f5e432955d4c19b335ff82fc1133
#
_cell.length_a   1.000
_cell.length_b   1.000
_cell.length_c   1.000
_cell.angle_alpha   90.00
_cell.angle_beta   90.00
_cell.angle_gamma   90.00
#
_symmetry.space_group_name_H-M   'P 1'
#
loop_
_entity.id
_entity.type
_entity.pdbx_description
1 polymer ?
#
loop_
_entity_poly.entity_id
_entity_poly.type
_entity_poly.pdbx_seq_one_letter_code
_entity_poly.pdbx_strand_id
1 'polypeptide(L)'
;MRNIRKSSTLESKFPLLAVEQGCIISKDGDITVAYEVTLPEIFTVTSQEYESVHAAWCKAIKVLPDYSIVHKQDWFVKENYAPDLQYSDMSFLSRSYERHFNERPYLHHQCYLFLTKTTKERMAHQSNFSTLCRGHIIPKDIKDKETVARFLDAVEQFARIINDSGYISLRRLIDEEITGTERTTGLVGKYLSLSTENVQCLEDMELSASGMRIGNKHLCLHTLSQTEDLPTEVSTDNRFERLSTDRSDCRLSFAAPVGLLLSCNHIYNQYVFIDNSDETLQKFEKTARNMHSLSRYSRQNAINKEWIDEYLNEAHSQGLQSVRAHFNVLAWGEDMEELKHLRNDVGSQLASMECVPRHNTVDCPTLFWAAIPGNEGDFPSEESFHTFIEQATCLFTEETNYMDSSSPFGIKMADRISGKPLHIDISDLPMRKGVTTNRNKFVLGPSGSGKSFFMNHLVRQYYEQGTHVVLVDTGNSYQGLCEMINRKTGGKDGIYYTYTDESPISFNPFFTEDKVFDIEKRESVKTLLLTLWKKDNEPATRAEEVALSNAVSLYIGKLKEKSDIVPCFNTFYEFVGTEYRKVLEEKKVREKDFDIDGFLNVLEPYYKGGEYDYLLNSDKELDLLHKRFIVFEIDSIKDHSILFPVTTIIIMELFINKMRRLKGIRKMIVIEEAWKAIASANMASYIKYLYKTVRKFFGEAVVVTQEVEDIISSAIVKDSIINNSDCKILLDQRKFMNKFEQIQSLLGLTEKEKSQILSINQSNDPSRLYKEVWIGLGGTQSAVYATEVSTQEYLAYTTEESEKLEVRALAEKLGGDMEAAIRQLAEDKQENK
;
A
#
# COMPACT_ATOMS: atom_id res chain seq x y z
N MET A 1 16.11 -20.42 -55.18
CA MET A 1 15.30 -19.22 -55.38
C MET A 1 15.80 -18.16 -54.42
N ARG A 2 16.32 -17.02 -54.91
CA ARG A 2 16.68 -15.89 -54.03
C ARG A 2 15.37 -15.35 -53.45
N ASN A 3 15.18 -15.45 -52.16
CA ASN A 3 14.11 -14.73 -51.45
C ASN A 3 14.37 -13.23 -51.65
N ILE A 4 13.61 -12.60 -52.57
CA ILE A 4 13.61 -11.15 -52.71
C ILE A 4 12.86 -10.62 -51.50
N ARG A 5 13.61 -10.14 -50.50
CA ARG A 5 13.01 -9.39 -49.37
C ARG A 5 12.42 -8.11 -49.97
N LYS A 6 11.10 -7.94 -49.89
CA LYS A 6 10.46 -6.66 -50.19
C LYS A 6 10.63 -5.76 -48.97
N SER A 7 11.31 -4.64 -49.15
CA SER A 7 11.38 -3.60 -48.14
C SER A 7 10.47 -2.44 -48.52
N SER A 8 9.85 -1.82 -47.54
CA SER A 8 9.10 -0.56 -47.66
C SER A 8 9.46 0.34 -46.49
N THR A 9 9.38 1.64 -46.65
CA THR A 9 9.60 2.58 -45.55
C THR A 9 8.38 2.57 -44.63
N LEU A 10 8.59 2.68 -43.31
CA LEU A 10 7.51 2.80 -42.31
C LEU A 10 6.58 3.97 -42.71
N GLU A 11 7.12 5.11 -43.12
CA GLU A 11 6.38 6.30 -43.51
C GLU A 11 5.36 6.02 -44.62
N SER A 12 5.71 5.16 -45.59
CA SER A 12 4.81 4.82 -46.70
C SER A 12 3.64 3.92 -46.25
N LYS A 13 3.79 3.21 -45.15
CA LYS A 13 2.81 2.29 -44.57
C LYS A 13 2.07 2.84 -43.36
N PHE A 14 2.65 3.83 -42.70
CA PHE A 14 2.15 4.35 -41.42
C PHE A 14 0.67 4.75 -41.51
N PRO A 15 -0.21 4.23 -40.62
CA PRO A 15 -1.65 4.31 -40.83
C PRO A 15 -2.27 5.62 -40.34
N LEU A 16 -1.56 6.41 -39.54
CA LEU A 16 -2.11 7.63 -38.93
C LEU A 16 -1.90 8.83 -39.85
N LEU A 17 -2.92 9.70 -39.94
CA LEU A 17 -2.92 10.93 -40.69
C LEU A 17 -2.51 12.13 -39.79
N ALA A 18 -3.16 12.31 -38.68
CA ALA A 18 -2.96 13.44 -37.75
C ALA A 18 -3.39 13.09 -36.32
N VAL A 19 -2.90 13.86 -35.35
CA VAL A 19 -3.39 13.90 -33.97
C VAL A 19 -3.75 15.37 -33.71
N GLU A 20 -5.01 15.62 -33.44
CA GLU A 20 -5.52 16.99 -33.21
C GLU A 20 -6.61 16.98 -32.13
N GLN A 21 -6.52 17.90 -31.17
CA GLN A 21 -7.50 18.08 -30.08
C GLN A 21 -7.74 16.79 -29.25
N GLY A 22 -6.69 16.00 -29.00
CA GLY A 22 -6.75 14.73 -28.27
C GLY A 22 -7.49 13.63 -29.04
N CYS A 23 -7.60 13.75 -30.37
CA CYS A 23 -8.13 12.72 -31.27
C CYS A 23 -7.06 12.25 -32.24
N ILE A 24 -6.96 10.94 -32.41
CA ILE A 24 -6.10 10.33 -33.44
C ILE A 24 -6.96 10.06 -34.65
N ILE A 25 -6.51 10.53 -35.82
CA ILE A 25 -7.20 10.36 -37.09
C ILE A 25 -6.38 9.41 -37.96
N SER A 26 -6.95 8.28 -38.36
CA SER A 26 -6.30 7.36 -39.29
C SER A 26 -6.37 7.87 -40.74
N LYS A 27 -5.47 7.38 -41.60
CA LYS A 27 -5.51 7.67 -43.05
C LYS A 27 -6.77 7.12 -43.76
N ASP A 28 -7.43 6.13 -43.14
CA ASP A 28 -8.67 5.55 -43.60
C ASP A 28 -9.91 6.20 -43.01
N GLY A 29 -9.71 7.25 -42.18
CA GLY A 29 -10.75 8.11 -41.68
C GLY A 29 -11.33 7.69 -40.31
N ASP A 30 -10.79 6.66 -39.65
CA ASP A 30 -11.21 6.32 -38.28
C ASP A 30 -10.82 7.42 -37.32
N ILE A 31 -11.60 7.61 -36.28
CA ILE A 31 -11.36 8.60 -35.23
C ILE A 31 -11.27 7.89 -33.89
N THR A 32 -10.13 8.05 -33.21
CA THR A 32 -9.85 7.41 -31.92
C THR A 32 -9.61 8.46 -30.84
N VAL A 33 -10.19 8.25 -29.65
CA VAL A 33 -9.88 8.99 -28.43
C VAL A 33 -9.12 8.04 -27.51
N ALA A 34 -7.98 8.52 -26.98
CA ALA A 34 -7.08 7.74 -26.15
C ALA A 34 -7.12 8.20 -24.69
N TYR A 35 -7.15 7.26 -23.78
CA TYR A 35 -7.11 7.47 -22.34
C TYR A 35 -5.97 6.68 -21.70
N GLU A 36 -5.35 7.27 -20.68
CA GLU A 36 -4.61 6.53 -19.67
C GLU A 36 -5.59 6.05 -18.59
N VAL A 37 -5.47 4.78 -18.21
CA VAL A 37 -6.37 4.12 -17.26
C VAL A 37 -5.62 3.85 -15.97
N THR A 38 -6.14 4.34 -14.85
CA THR A 38 -5.67 3.96 -13.51
C THR A 38 -6.60 2.91 -12.93
N LEU A 39 -6.09 1.71 -12.73
CA LEU A 39 -6.80 0.57 -12.15
C LEU A 39 -6.55 0.49 -10.63
N PRO A 40 -7.39 -0.25 -9.87
CA PRO A 40 -7.14 -0.58 -8.47
C PRO A 40 -5.82 -1.35 -8.29
N GLU A 41 -5.17 -1.16 -7.15
CA GLU A 41 -3.98 -1.93 -6.80
C GLU A 41 -4.31 -3.40 -6.56
N ILE A 42 -3.43 -4.30 -6.96
CA ILE A 42 -3.59 -5.75 -6.80
C ILE A 42 -3.85 -6.14 -5.33
N PHE A 43 -4.74 -7.09 -5.09
CA PHE A 43 -5.17 -7.59 -3.77
C PHE A 43 -5.92 -6.56 -2.89
N THR A 44 -6.40 -5.45 -3.47
CA THR A 44 -7.15 -4.44 -2.72
C THR A 44 -8.65 -4.44 -3.03
N VAL A 45 -9.12 -5.29 -3.93
CA VAL A 45 -10.49 -5.36 -4.43
C VAL A 45 -11.20 -6.61 -3.92
N THR A 46 -12.45 -6.48 -3.49
CA THR A 46 -13.34 -7.60 -3.11
C THR A 46 -14.10 -8.14 -4.30
N SER A 47 -14.69 -9.35 -4.18
CA SER A 47 -15.58 -9.91 -5.22
C SER A 47 -16.72 -8.95 -5.59
N GLN A 48 -17.37 -8.34 -4.61
CA GLN A 48 -18.45 -7.37 -4.86
C GLN A 48 -17.95 -6.09 -5.57
N GLU A 49 -16.73 -5.67 -5.28
CA GLU A 49 -16.12 -4.53 -5.97
C GLU A 49 -15.75 -4.89 -7.41
N TYR A 50 -15.27 -6.14 -7.70
CA TYR A 50 -15.09 -6.64 -9.07
C TYR A 50 -16.40 -6.66 -9.85
N GLU A 51 -17.49 -7.13 -9.26
CA GLU A 51 -18.82 -7.06 -9.87
C GLU A 51 -19.24 -5.62 -10.19
N SER A 52 -18.94 -4.67 -9.30
CA SER A 52 -19.24 -3.25 -9.50
C SER A 52 -18.43 -2.64 -10.65
N VAL A 53 -17.14 -2.98 -10.74
CA VAL A 53 -16.25 -2.57 -11.85
C VAL A 53 -16.76 -3.15 -13.17
N HIS A 54 -17.05 -4.43 -13.21
CA HIS A 54 -17.62 -5.10 -14.38
C HIS A 54 -18.95 -4.47 -14.83
N ALA A 55 -19.86 -4.17 -13.90
CA ALA A 55 -21.11 -3.48 -14.21
C ALA A 55 -20.89 -2.06 -14.77
N ALA A 56 -19.83 -1.36 -14.32
CA ALA A 56 -19.46 -0.05 -14.86
C ALA A 56 -18.97 -0.16 -16.31
N TRP A 57 -18.11 -1.13 -16.63
CA TRP A 57 -17.68 -1.41 -18.02
C TRP A 57 -18.88 -1.73 -18.91
N CYS A 58 -19.75 -2.64 -18.49
CA CYS A 58 -20.94 -3.00 -19.27
C CYS A 58 -21.83 -1.78 -19.58
N LYS A 59 -22.07 -0.93 -18.59
CA LYS A 59 -22.87 0.31 -18.77
C LYS A 59 -22.18 1.30 -19.70
N ALA A 60 -20.87 1.48 -19.55
CA ALA A 60 -20.11 2.40 -20.38
C ALA A 60 -20.03 1.96 -21.83
N ILE A 61 -19.82 0.67 -22.10
CA ILE A 61 -19.77 0.14 -23.47
C ILE A 61 -21.12 0.30 -24.18
N LYS A 62 -22.23 0.09 -23.48
CA LYS A 62 -23.61 0.21 -24.02
C LYS A 62 -23.99 1.61 -24.51
N VAL A 63 -23.28 2.69 -24.10
CA VAL A 63 -23.59 4.04 -24.59
C VAL A 63 -22.92 4.38 -25.92
N LEU A 64 -21.94 3.58 -26.33
CA LEU A 64 -21.21 3.81 -27.58
C LEU A 64 -22.08 3.44 -28.80
N PRO A 65 -22.03 4.22 -29.90
CA PRO A 65 -22.80 3.93 -31.10
C PRO A 65 -22.26 2.71 -31.85
N ASP A 66 -23.13 2.09 -32.68
CA ASP A 66 -22.74 1.00 -33.58
C ASP A 66 -21.45 1.34 -34.35
N TYR A 67 -20.68 0.33 -34.65
CA TYR A 67 -19.37 0.42 -35.32
C TYR A 67 -18.36 1.25 -34.54
N SER A 68 -18.43 1.18 -33.21
CA SER A 68 -17.37 1.59 -32.30
C SER A 68 -16.53 0.40 -31.87
N ILE A 69 -15.27 0.65 -31.59
CA ILE A 69 -14.31 -0.35 -31.08
C ILE A 69 -13.81 0.14 -29.74
N VAL A 70 -13.88 -0.73 -28.73
CA VAL A 70 -13.22 -0.55 -27.43
C VAL A 70 -11.99 -1.41 -27.44
N HIS A 71 -10.81 -0.82 -27.34
CA HIS A 71 -9.54 -1.51 -27.24
C HIS A 71 -8.83 -1.10 -25.94
N LYS A 72 -8.82 -2.01 -24.98
CA LYS A 72 -8.04 -1.86 -23.76
C LYS A 72 -6.69 -2.55 -23.94
N GLN A 73 -5.61 -1.85 -23.63
CA GLN A 73 -4.25 -2.31 -23.86
C GLN A 73 -3.45 -2.19 -22.56
N ASP A 74 -3.11 -3.34 -21.96
CA ASP A 74 -2.32 -3.40 -20.75
C ASP A 74 -0.88 -3.77 -21.09
N TRP A 75 0.04 -2.91 -20.71
CA TRP A 75 1.46 -3.06 -20.96
C TRP A 75 2.16 -3.50 -19.68
N PHE A 76 2.86 -4.60 -19.77
CA PHE A 76 3.65 -5.16 -18.69
C PHE A 76 5.10 -5.24 -19.15
N VAL A 77 5.91 -4.28 -18.70
CA VAL A 77 7.30 -4.14 -19.17
C VAL A 77 8.25 -4.30 -17.99
N LYS A 78 9.26 -5.16 -18.14
CA LYS A 78 10.31 -5.30 -17.14
C LYS A 78 11.14 -4.04 -17.09
N GLU A 79 11.22 -3.47 -15.90
CA GLU A 79 12.07 -2.34 -15.57
C GLU A 79 12.97 -2.71 -14.40
N ASN A 80 14.07 -1.99 -14.24
CA ASN A 80 14.97 -2.15 -13.10
C ASN A 80 14.84 -0.95 -12.17
N TYR A 81 14.79 -1.22 -10.87
CA TYR A 81 14.76 -0.14 -9.89
C TYR A 81 16.06 0.66 -9.95
N ALA A 82 15.94 1.96 -10.17
CA ALA A 82 17.06 2.90 -10.15
C ALA A 82 17.00 3.74 -8.88
N PRO A 83 17.90 3.49 -7.90
CA PRO A 83 17.94 4.26 -6.67
C PRO A 83 18.46 5.68 -6.90
N ASP A 84 17.90 6.63 -6.16
CA ASP A 84 18.43 8.00 -6.12
C ASP A 84 19.58 8.09 -5.10
N LEU A 85 20.80 7.86 -5.58
CA LEU A 85 22.04 7.90 -4.76
C LEU A 85 22.68 9.29 -4.69
N GLN A 86 22.08 10.32 -5.27
CA GLN A 86 22.67 11.66 -5.38
C GLN A 86 22.58 12.49 -4.09
N TYR A 87 21.78 12.05 -3.12
CA TYR A 87 21.69 12.74 -1.83
C TYR A 87 22.95 12.52 -1.00
N SER A 88 23.79 13.56 -0.88
CA SER A 88 25.03 13.56 -0.09
C SER A 88 24.80 13.25 1.39
N ASP A 89 23.61 13.51 1.89
CA ASP A 89 23.25 13.43 3.32
C ASP A 89 22.55 12.12 3.73
N MET A 90 22.50 11.11 2.86
CA MET A 90 21.92 9.80 3.22
C MET A 90 22.69 9.12 4.36
N SER A 91 21.96 8.54 5.29
CA SER A 91 22.54 7.71 6.35
C SER A 91 23.22 6.46 5.79
N PHE A 92 24.10 5.84 6.58
CA PHE A 92 24.73 4.56 6.21
C PHE A 92 23.68 3.49 5.86
N LEU A 93 22.64 3.34 6.70
CA LEU A 93 21.60 2.33 6.50
C LEU A 93 20.72 2.66 5.30
N SER A 94 20.31 3.90 5.11
CA SER A 94 19.54 4.30 3.92
C SER A 94 20.30 4.07 2.62
N ARG A 95 21.60 4.38 2.61
CA ARG A 95 22.47 4.12 1.46
C ARG A 95 22.63 2.62 1.19
N SER A 96 22.71 1.81 2.24
CA SER A 96 22.75 0.37 2.14
C SER A 96 21.45 -0.21 1.59
N TYR A 97 20.29 0.33 2.02
CA TYR A 97 18.97 -0.02 1.49
C TYR A 97 18.90 0.22 -0.02
N GLU A 98 19.21 1.44 -0.48
CA GLU A 98 19.15 1.78 -1.91
C GLU A 98 20.09 0.90 -2.75
N ARG A 99 21.29 0.59 -2.24
CA ARG A 99 22.23 -0.33 -2.93
C ARG A 99 21.71 -1.77 -3.00
N HIS A 100 21.01 -2.24 -1.97
CA HIS A 100 20.44 -3.60 -1.94
C HIS A 100 19.40 -3.80 -3.05
N PHE A 101 18.63 -2.76 -3.34
CA PHE A 101 17.58 -2.79 -4.34
C PHE A 101 18.02 -2.28 -5.73
N ASN A 102 19.27 -1.82 -5.88
CA ASN A 102 19.77 -1.37 -7.18
C ASN A 102 19.60 -2.46 -8.24
N GLU A 103 19.08 -2.09 -9.39
CA GLU A 103 18.82 -3.00 -10.52
C GLU A 103 17.81 -4.14 -10.19
N ARG A 104 17.02 -4.02 -9.11
CA ARG A 104 15.96 -4.97 -8.82
C ARG A 104 14.95 -4.99 -9.96
N PRO A 105 14.79 -6.12 -10.66
CA PRO A 105 13.81 -6.20 -11.75
C PRO A 105 12.39 -6.23 -11.17
N TYR A 106 11.49 -5.52 -11.81
CA TYR A 106 10.05 -5.56 -11.53
C TYR A 106 9.25 -5.40 -12.82
N LEU A 107 8.00 -5.84 -12.80
CA LEU A 107 7.10 -5.67 -13.93
C LEU A 107 6.33 -4.37 -13.72
N HIS A 108 6.57 -3.38 -14.58
CA HIS A 108 5.85 -2.11 -14.59
C HIS A 108 4.61 -2.23 -15.46
N HIS A 109 3.46 -1.85 -14.92
CA HIS A 109 2.18 -1.88 -15.61
C HIS A 109 1.73 -0.48 -16.01
N GLN A 110 1.32 -0.34 -17.27
CA GLN A 110 0.64 0.83 -17.82
C GLN A 110 -0.60 0.38 -18.58
N CYS A 111 -1.71 1.05 -18.38
CA CYS A 111 -2.97 0.71 -19.05
C CYS A 111 -3.48 1.87 -19.89
N TYR A 112 -3.84 1.55 -21.14
CA TYR A 112 -4.42 2.49 -22.08
C TYR A 112 -5.76 1.99 -22.60
N LEU A 113 -6.63 2.93 -22.95
CA LEU A 113 -7.94 2.64 -23.54
C LEU A 113 -8.13 3.50 -24.77
N PHE A 114 -8.44 2.83 -25.88
CA PHE A 114 -8.73 3.46 -27.18
C PHE A 114 -10.20 3.23 -27.53
N LEU A 115 -10.92 4.33 -27.75
CA LEU A 115 -12.28 4.31 -28.23
C LEU A 115 -12.28 4.82 -29.66
N THR A 116 -12.57 3.92 -30.61
CA THR A 116 -12.44 4.20 -32.05
C THR A 116 -13.79 4.13 -32.72
N LYS A 117 -14.13 5.13 -33.53
CA LYS A 117 -15.26 5.13 -34.45
C LYS A 117 -14.79 4.75 -35.86
N THR A 118 -15.39 3.72 -36.37
CA THR A 118 -15.12 3.23 -37.73
C THR A 118 -16.43 3.03 -38.53
N THR A 119 -16.38 2.43 -39.68
CA THR A 119 -17.54 2.10 -40.51
C THR A 119 -17.83 0.61 -40.54
N LYS A 120 -19.04 0.24 -40.99
CA LYS A 120 -19.46 -1.16 -41.16
C LYS A 120 -18.53 -1.95 -42.07
N GLU A 121 -18.11 -1.35 -43.17
CA GLU A 121 -17.24 -1.98 -44.16
C GLU A 121 -15.86 -2.28 -43.60
N ARG A 122 -15.30 -1.33 -42.82
CA ARG A 122 -13.98 -1.51 -42.23
C ARG A 122 -14.04 -2.56 -41.10
N MET A 123 -15.06 -2.55 -40.29
CA MET A 123 -15.24 -3.51 -39.21
C MET A 123 -15.47 -4.96 -39.71
N ALA A 124 -15.83 -5.12 -40.99
CA ALA A 124 -16.09 -6.40 -41.60
C ALA A 124 -14.96 -6.89 -42.54
N HIS A 125 -13.82 -6.14 -42.64
CA HIS A 125 -12.75 -6.55 -43.55
C HIS A 125 -11.91 -7.71 -43.04
N GLN A 126 -11.17 -8.36 -43.92
CA GLN A 126 -10.31 -9.51 -43.60
C GLN A 126 -8.83 -9.10 -43.60
N SER A 127 -7.95 -9.93 -43.00
CA SER A 127 -6.50 -9.65 -42.84
C SER A 127 -5.78 -9.34 -44.16
N ASN A 128 -6.22 -9.91 -45.30
CA ASN A 128 -5.65 -9.60 -46.63
C ASN A 128 -6.00 -8.20 -47.14
N PHE A 129 -6.90 -7.48 -46.48
CA PHE A 129 -7.26 -6.09 -46.79
C PHE A 129 -6.62 -5.10 -45.81
N SER A 130 -5.85 -5.56 -44.81
CA SER A 130 -5.12 -4.70 -43.90
C SER A 130 -4.27 -3.66 -44.61
N THR A 131 -4.20 -2.46 -44.06
CA THR A 131 -3.36 -1.34 -44.56
C THR A 131 -1.87 -1.66 -44.57
N LEU A 132 -1.44 -2.67 -43.79
CA LEU A 132 -0.10 -3.25 -43.89
C LEU A 132 0.16 -3.84 -45.28
N CYS A 133 -0.86 -4.47 -45.90
CA CYS A 133 -0.78 -5.17 -47.17
C CYS A 133 -1.22 -4.29 -48.34
N ARG A 134 -2.20 -3.40 -48.13
CA ARG A 134 -2.85 -2.59 -49.19
C ARG A 134 -2.75 -1.09 -48.87
N GLY A 135 -3.16 -0.27 -49.85
CA GLY A 135 -3.25 1.18 -49.67
C GLY A 135 -4.52 1.59 -48.92
N HIS A 136 -4.53 2.81 -48.41
CA HIS A 136 -5.63 3.40 -47.67
C HIS A 136 -6.83 3.77 -48.56
N ILE A 137 -8.05 3.59 -48.03
CA ILE A 137 -9.32 3.93 -48.70
C ILE A 137 -10.16 4.71 -47.70
N ILE A 138 -10.41 6.00 -47.93
CA ILE A 138 -11.23 6.83 -47.03
C ILE A 138 -12.72 6.56 -47.32
N PRO A 139 -13.47 6.02 -46.32
CA PRO A 139 -14.91 5.80 -46.39
C PRO A 139 -15.69 7.12 -46.50
N LYS A 140 -16.89 7.07 -47.08
CA LYS A 140 -17.75 8.27 -47.23
C LYS A 140 -18.41 8.67 -45.89
N ASP A 141 -18.74 7.70 -45.06
CA ASP A 141 -19.57 7.90 -43.85
C ASP A 141 -18.87 8.66 -42.74
N ILE A 142 -17.54 8.53 -42.62
CA ILE A 142 -16.74 9.26 -41.60
C ILE A 142 -16.62 10.76 -41.91
N LYS A 143 -17.02 11.22 -43.07
CA LYS A 143 -17.07 12.66 -43.38
C LYS A 143 -18.27 13.39 -42.77
N ASP A 144 -19.23 12.67 -42.17
CA ASP A 144 -20.41 13.27 -41.56
C ASP A 144 -20.07 13.85 -40.16
N LYS A 145 -20.15 15.18 -40.05
CA LYS A 145 -19.86 15.89 -38.78
C LYS A 145 -20.81 15.51 -37.66
N GLU A 146 -22.04 15.13 -37.96
CA GLU A 146 -23.02 14.75 -36.93
C GLU A 146 -22.69 13.38 -36.32
N THR A 147 -22.22 12.45 -37.11
CA THR A 147 -21.74 11.12 -36.64
C THR A 147 -20.53 11.29 -35.76
N VAL A 148 -19.57 12.13 -36.09
CA VAL A 148 -18.40 12.42 -35.28
C VAL A 148 -18.81 13.08 -33.94
N ALA A 149 -19.68 14.08 -33.98
CA ALA A 149 -20.15 14.77 -32.77
C ALA A 149 -20.86 13.80 -31.83
N ARG A 150 -21.78 12.98 -32.33
CA ARG A 150 -22.49 11.95 -31.55
C ARG A 150 -21.53 10.95 -30.92
N PHE A 151 -20.48 10.55 -31.64
CA PHE A 151 -19.45 9.66 -31.09
C PHE A 151 -18.68 10.34 -29.96
N LEU A 152 -18.23 11.58 -30.12
CA LEU A 152 -17.49 12.31 -29.08
C LEU A 152 -18.35 12.53 -27.83
N ASP A 153 -19.64 12.86 -27.98
CA ASP A 153 -20.58 12.96 -26.87
C ASP A 153 -20.73 11.63 -26.12
N ALA A 154 -20.80 10.50 -26.86
CA ALA A 154 -20.87 9.17 -26.26
C ALA A 154 -19.55 8.78 -25.55
N VAL A 155 -18.41 9.17 -26.08
CA VAL A 155 -17.09 8.97 -25.44
C VAL A 155 -16.98 9.75 -24.12
N GLU A 156 -17.48 10.98 -24.07
CA GLU A 156 -17.52 11.76 -22.81
C GLU A 156 -18.47 11.12 -21.79
N GLN A 157 -19.60 10.59 -22.23
CA GLN A 157 -20.53 9.85 -21.37
C GLN A 157 -19.91 8.56 -20.85
N PHE A 158 -19.22 7.81 -21.71
CA PHE A 158 -18.47 6.60 -21.35
C PHE A 158 -17.45 6.91 -20.25
N ALA A 159 -16.60 7.90 -20.45
CA ALA A 159 -15.57 8.28 -19.49
C ALA A 159 -16.17 8.72 -18.13
N ARG A 160 -17.30 9.43 -18.14
CA ARG A 160 -18.02 9.82 -16.92
C ARG A 160 -18.54 8.59 -16.16
N ILE A 161 -19.16 7.62 -16.84
CA ILE A 161 -19.69 6.40 -16.21
C ILE A 161 -18.55 5.62 -15.52
N ILE A 162 -17.40 5.47 -16.16
CA ILE A 162 -16.25 4.78 -15.57
C ILE A 162 -15.70 5.55 -14.36
N ASN A 163 -15.47 6.86 -14.50
CA ASN A 163 -14.94 7.68 -13.41
C ASN A 163 -15.91 7.75 -12.20
N ASP A 164 -17.20 7.80 -12.44
CA ASP A 164 -18.22 7.84 -11.39
C ASP A 164 -18.34 6.50 -10.63
N SER A 165 -17.79 5.41 -11.17
CA SER A 165 -17.70 4.14 -10.44
C SER A 165 -16.83 4.23 -9.17
N GLY A 166 -15.85 5.14 -9.17
CA GLY A 166 -14.92 5.36 -8.04
C GLY A 166 -13.78 4.34 -7.95
N TYR A 167 -13.74 3.31 -8.79
CA TYR A 167 -12.69 2.29 -8.80
C TYR A 167 -11.64 2.52 -9.88
N ILE A 168 -12.05 2.99 -11.05
CA ILE A 168 -11.21 3.22 -12.23
C ILE A 168 -11.19 4.71 -12.53
N SER A 169 -10.05 5.24 -12.92
CA SER A 169 -9.93 6.64 -13.40
C SER A 169 -9.43 6.68 -14.83
N LEU A 170 -10.15 7.40 -15.69
CA LEU A 170 -9.80 7.66 -17.07
C LEU A 170 -9.29 9.09 -17.23
N ARG A 171 -8.06 9.25 -17.66
CA ARG A 171 -7.44 10.53 -18.01
C ARG A 171 -7.23 10.60 -19.52
N ARG A 172 -7.90 11.53 -20.20
CA ARG A 172 -7.71 11.73 -21.66
C ARG A 172 -6.27 12.17 -21.94
N LEU A 173 -5.64 11.54 -22.92
CA LEU A 173 -4.30 11.91 -23.39
C LEU A 173 -4.35 13.16 -24.23
N ILE A 174 -3.31 14.00 -24.14
CA ILE A 174 -3.11 15.17 -24.98
C ILE A 174 -2.27 14.84 -26.20
N ASP A 175 -2.30 15.71 -27.22
CA ASP A 175 -1.62 15.48 -28.51
C ASP A 175 -0.14 15.16 -28.34
N GLU A 176 0.57 15.87 -27.45
CA GLU A 176 2.00 15.68 -27.17
C GLU A 176 2.31 14.32 -26.51
N GLU A 177 1.41 13.77 -25.69
CA GLU A 177 1.57 12.45 -25.08
C GLU A 177 1.39 11.33 -26.10
N ILE A 178 0.56 11.56 -27.12
CA ILE A 178 0.28 10.59 -28.18
C ILE A 178 1.42 10.60 -29.22
N THR A 179 1.80 11.78 -29.70
CA THR A 179 2.80 11.93 -30.79
C THR A 179 4.23 11.97 -30.28
N GLY A 180 4.44 12.44 -29.06
CA GLY A 180 5.75 12.76 -28.49
C GLY A 180 6.19 14.20 -28.79
N THR A 181 7.34 14.56 -28.23
CA THR A 181 8.01 15.84 -28.41
C THR A 181 9.45 15.59 -28.89
N GLU A 182 10.24 16.64 -29.13
CA GLU A 182 11.68 16.49 -29.42
C GLU A 182 12.47 15.77 -28.29
N ARG A 183 11.92 15.70 -27.07
CA ARG A 183 12.59 15.14 -25.89
C ARG A 183 11.95 13.87 -25.34
N THR A 184 10.71 13.61 -25.71
CA THR A 184 9.92 12.49 -25.17
C THR A 184 9.28 11.69 -26.28
N THR A 185 9.38 10.37 -26.21
CA THR A 185 8.70 9.46 -27.13
C THR A 185 7.21 9.37 -26.75
N GLY A 186 6.34 9.67 -27.71
CA GLY A 186 4.89 9.54 -27.51
C GLY A 186 4.43 8.09 -27.54
N LEU A 187 3.16 7.88 -27.18
CA LEU A 187 2.55 6.56 -27.07
C LEU A 187 2.70 5.72 -28.35
N VAL A 188 2.49 6.30 -29.51
CA VAL A 188 2.65 5.60 -30.79
C VAL A 188 4.08 5.15 -31.03
N GLY A 189 5.06 5.99 -30.71
CA GLY A 189 6.48 5.65 -30.80
C GLY A 189 6.89 4.57 -29.82
N LYS A 190 6.39 4.62 -28.60
CA LYS A 190 6.59 3.58 -27.58
C LYS A 190 6.04 2.24 -28.04
N TYR A 191 4.83 2.22 -28.62
CA TYR A 191 4.24 0.98 -29.16
C TYR A 191 5.10 0.39 -30.28
N LEU A 192 5.52 1.19 -31.24
CA LEU A 192 6.33 0.72 -32.37
C LEU A 192 7.73 0.25 -31.96
N SER A 193 8.24 0.70 -30.84
CA SER A 193 9.53 0.27 -30.28
C SER A 193 9.40 -0.80 -29.18
N LEU A 194 8.18 -1.11 -28.70
CA LEU A 194 7.92 -1.97 -27.56
C LEU A 194 8.77 -1.57 -26.35
N SER A 195 8.78 -0.27 -26.03
CA SER A 195 9.58 0.31 -24.94
C SER A 195 8.82 1.41 -24.22
N THR A 196 8.94 1.47 -22.91
CA THR A 196 8.44 2.57 -22.06
C THR A 196 9.41 3.74 -21.98
N GLU A 197 10.66 3.52 -22.39
CA GLU A 197 11.73 4.52 -22.37
C GLU A 197 11.69 5.45 -23.60
N ASN A 198 12.42 6.55 -23.53
CA ASN A 198 12.58 7.47 -24.66
C ASN A 198 13.50 6.86 -25.71
N VAL A 199 12.99 6.68 -26.92
CA VAL A 199 13.69 6.09 -28.05
C VAL A 199 14.07 7.19 -29.06
N GLN A 200 15.34 7.26 -29.45
CA GLN A 200 15.81 8.28 -30.40
C GLN A 200 15.43 7.99 -31.84
N CYS A 201 15.32 6.71 -32.22
CA CYS A 201 14.88 6.28 -33.55
C CYS A 201 14.18 4.93 -33.47
N LEU A 202 13.22 4.71 -34.34
CA LEU A 202 12.53 3.43 -34.50
C LEU A 202 13.45 2.40 -35.18
N GLU A 203 13.38 1.16 -34.70
CA GLU A 203 14.14 0.06 -35.28
C GLU A 203 13.41 -0.60 -36.44
N ASP A 204 14.13 -1.36 -37.25
CA ASP A 204 13.57 -2.08 -38.38
C ASP A 204 12.62 -3.21 -37.93
N MET A 205 11.51 -3.36 -38.64
CA MET A 205 10.55 -4.44 -38.43
C MET A 205 10.72 -5.52 -39.51
N GLU A 206 10.95 -6.74 -39.09
CA GLU A 206 11.00 -7.90 -39.98
C GLU A 206 9.76 -8.77 -39.83
N LEU A 207 9.04 -8.96 -40.91
CA LEU A 207 7.84 -9.81 -40.98
C LEU A 207 8.19 -11.08 -41.75
N SER A 208 7.97 -12.25 -41.12
CA SER A 208 8.25 -13.54 -41.76
C SER A 208 7.13 -14.53 -41.41
N ALA A 209 7.06 -15.62 -42.18
CA ALA A 209 6.12 -16.70 -41.91
C ALA A 209 6.37 -17.41 -40.56
N SER A 210 7.56 -17.23 -39.97
CA SER A 210 7.94 -17.79 -38.67
C SER A 210 7.69 -16.83 -37.49
N GLY A 211 7.22 -15.61 -37.72
CA GLY A 211 6.94 -14.61 -36.74
C GLY A 211 7.44 -13.22 -37.10
N MET A 212 7.39 -12.31 -36.14
CA MET A 212 7.76 -10.91 -36.31
C MET A 212 8.95 -10.57 -35.40
N ARG A 213 9.80 -9.62 -35.87
CA ARG A 213 10.92 -9.08 -35.09
C ARG A 213 11.00 -7.56 -35.22
N ILE A 214 11.29 -6.87 -34.14
CA ILE A 214 11.54 -5.43 -34.09
C ILE A 214 12.92 -5.23 -33.50
N GLY A 215 13.87 -4.77 -34.31
CA GLY A 215 15.28 -4.69 -33.89
C GLY A 215 15.81 -6.06 -33.47
N ASN A 216 16.21 -6.19 -32.20
CA ASN A 216 16.62 -7.46 -31.58
C ASN A 216 15.49 -8.18 -30.85
N LYS A 217 14.29 -7.57 -30.71
CA LYS A 217 13.16 -8.18 -30.01
C LYS A 217 12.42 -9.17 -30.90
N HIS A 218 12.33 -10.41 -30.47
CA HIS A 218 11.55 -11.47 -31.12
C HIS A 218 10.17 -11.54 -30.47
N LEU A 219 9.10 -11.47 -31.28
CA LEU A 219 7.73 -11.44 -30.82
C LEU A 219 7.06 -12.82 -30.91
N CYS A 220 6.21 -13.13 -29.93
CA CYS A 220 5.25 -14.22 -30.02
C CYS A 220 3.85 -13.71 -29.69
N LEU A 221 2.85 -14.26 -30.37
CA LEU A 221 1.45 -13.90 -30.19
C LEU A 221 0.64 -15.13 -29.84
N HIS A 222 -0.13 -15.04 -28.77
CA HIS A 222 -1.17 -16.01 -28.44
C HIS A 222 -2.53 -15.32 -28.56
N THR A 223 -3.46 -15.94 -29.27
CA THR A 223 -4.78 -15.38 -29.59
C THR A 223 -5.91 -16.22 -29.01
N LEU A 224 -6.96 -15.53 -28.57
CA LEU A 224 -8.29 -16.08 -28.29
C LEU A 224 -9.23 -15.46 -29.34
N SER A 225 -9.35 -16.13 -30.49
CA SER A 225 -10.03 -15.62 -31.67
C SER A 225 -11.32 -16.39 -31.99
N GLN A 226 -11.50 -17.55 -31.34
CA GLN A 226 -12.64 -18.45 -31.60
C GLN A 226 -13.27 -18.85 -30.26
N THR A 227 -14.55 -19.20 -30.27
CA THR A 227 -15.29 -19.65 -29.09
C THR A 227 -14.69 -20.91 -28.48
N GLU A 228 -14.07 -21.78 -29.27
CA GLU A 228 -13.40 -22.99 -28.84
C GLU A 228 -12.10 -22.73 -28.06
N ASP A 229 -11.56 -21.51 -28.14
CA ASP A 229 -10.35 -21.10 -27.42
C ASP A 229 -10.68 -20.65 -25.98
N LEU A 230 -11.96 -20.41 -25.68
CA LEU A 230 -12.44 -19.86 -24.42
C LEU A 230 -12.84 -20.95 -23.42
N PRO A 231 -12.84 -20.65 -22.11
CA PRO A 231 -13.36 -21.55 -21.09
C PRO A 231 -14.89 -21.68 -21.21
N THR A 232 -15.44 -22.71 -20.57
CA THR A 232 -16.89 -22.95 -20.55
C THR A 232 -17.65 -21.92 -19.71
N GLU A 233 -17.01 -21.35 -18.70
CA GLU A 233 -17.57 -20.34 -17.80
C GLU A 233 -16.56 -19.22 -17.57
N VAL A 234 -17.02 -18.00 -17.47
CA VAL A 234 -16.24 -16.83 -17.08
C VAL A 234 -16.87 -16.16 -15.86
N SER A 235 -16.04 -15.54 -15.06
CA SER A 235 -16.46 -14.80 -13.87
C SER A 235 -15.77 -13.43 -13.81
N THR A 236 -16.22 -12.54 -12.95
CA THR A 236 -15.58 -11.23 -12.74
C THR A 236 -14.27 -11.36 -11.99
N ASP A 237 -14.17 -12.37 -11.13
CA ASP A 237 -13.00 -12.64 -10.31
C ASP A 237 -12.84 -14.13 -10.02
N ASN A 238 -11.61 -14.53 -9.70
CA ASN A 238 -11.27 -15.88 -9.30
C ASN A 238 -10.53 -15.89 -7.96
N ARG A 239 -10.68 -16.99 -7.23
CA ARG A 239 -9.92 -17.25 -6.02
C ARG A 239 -8.44 -17.49 -6.36
N PHE A 240 -7.56 -16.74 -5.72
CA PHE A 240 -6.11 -16.90 -5.87
C PHE A 240 -5.57 -17.84 -4.78
N GLU A 241 -5.35 -19.10 -5.13
CA GLU A 241 -5.03 -20.17 -4.18
C GLU A 241 -3.74 -19.92 -3.36
N ARG A 242 -2.72 -19.28 -3.96
CA ARG A 242 -1.42 -19.06 -3.30
C ARG A 242 -1.51 -18.19 -2.04
N LEU A 243 -2.52 -17.29 -1.97
CA LEU A 243 -2.72 -16.36 -0.87
C LEU A 243 -4.02 -16.61 -0.11
N SER A 244 -4.86 -17.51 -0.58
CA SER A 244 -6.09 -17.92 0.09
C SER A 244 -5.83 -18.96 1.19
N THR A 245 -6.70 -19.00 2.17
CA THR A 245 -6.68 -19.97 3.27
C THR A 245 -8.04 -20.66 3.39
N ASP A 246 -8.16 -21.66 4.28
CA ASP A 246 -9.45 -22.30 4.56
C ASP A 246 -10.51 -21.34 5.17
N ARG A 247 -10.09 -20.14 5.58
CA ARG A 247 -10.94 -19.15 6.26
C ARG A 247 -11.03 -17.80 5.57
N SER A 248 -10.35 -17.65 4.43
CA SER A 248 -10.31 -16.39 3.70
C SER A 248 -9.99 -16.61 2.23
N ASP A 249 -10.68 -15.88 1.37
CA ASP A 249 -10.49 -15.88 -0.06
C ASP A 249 -9.76 -14.60 -0.49
N CYS A 250 -8.57 -14.76 -1.02
CA CYS A 250 -7.91 -13.70 -1.78
C CYS A 250 -8.38 -13.78 -3.22
N ARG A 251 -8.89 -12.68 -3.77
CA ARG A 251 -9.50 -12.64 -5.09
C ARG A 251 -8.69 -11.78 -6.06
N LEU A 252 -8.70 -12.17 -7.33
CA LEU A 252 -8.13 -11.44 -8.46
C LEU A 252 -9.09 -11.49 -9.64
N SER A 253 -9.02 -10.55 -10.58
CA SER A 253 -9.79 -10.60 -11.81
C SER A 253 -9.55 -11.90 -12.58
N PHE A 254 -10.53 -12.31 -13.36
CA PHE A 254 -10.45 -13.56 -14.16
C PHE A 254 -9.19 -13.58 -15.04
N ALA A 255 -8.85 -12.46 -15.66
CA ALA A 255 -7.71 -12.32 -16.56
C ALA A 255 -6.35 -12.03 -15.87
N ALA A 256 -6.30 -11.96 -14.52
CA ALA A 256 -5.04 -11.69 -13.79
C ALA A 256 -3.87 -12.61 -14.15
N PRO A 257 -4.05 -13.91 -14.51
CA PRO A 257 -2.95 -14.76 -14.96
C PRO A 257 -2.18 -14.25 -16.18
N VAL A 258 -2.84 -13.57 -17.10
CA VAL A 258 -2.21 -12.93 -18.27
C VAL A 258 -1.89 -11.44 -18.06
N GLY A 259 -2.05 -10.94 -16.84
CA GLY A 259 -1.68 -9.61 -16.37
C GLY A 259 -0.41 -9.63 -15.53
N LEU A 260 -0.49 -9.09 -14.31
CA LEU A 260 0.66 -8.94 -13.38
C LEU A 260 1.30 -10.27 -12.94
N LEU A 261 0.59 -11.39 -13.07
CA LEU A 261 1.12 -12.70 -12.69
C LEU A 261 1.99 -13.35 -13.78
N LEU A 262 1.97 -12.83 -15.01
CA LEU A 262 2.82 -13.26 -16.11
C LEU A 262 4.13 -12.47 -16.09
N SER A 263 5.21 -13.06 -15.62
CA SER A 263 6.48 -12.38 -15.33
C SER A 263 7.37 -12.15 -16.55
N CYS A 264 6.83 -11.64 -17.67
CA CYS A 264 7.58 -11.33 -18.88
C CYS A 264 7.17 -9.99 -19.49
N ASN A 265 7.96 -9.51 -20.48
CA ASN A 265 7.54 -8.37 -21.29
C ASN A 265 6.38 -8.78 -22.17
N HIS A 266 5.22 -8.16 -22.01
CA HIS A 266 4.07 -8.43 -22.86
C HIS A 266 3.07 -7.27 -22.87
N ILE A 267 2.22 -7.30 -23.89
CA ILE A 267 1.03 -6.47 -23.98
C ILE A 267 -0.17 -7.40 -24.07
N TYR A 268 -1.14 -7.19 -23.18
CA TYR A 268 -2.44 -7.86 -23.27
C TYR A 268 -3.44 -6.93 -23.94
N ASN A 269 -3.86 -7.29 -25.17
CA ASN A 269 -4.83 -6.53 -25.95
C ASN A 269 -6.22 -7.14 -25.77
N GLN A 270 -7.19 -6.30 -25.46
CA GLN A 270 -8.58 -6.66 -25.19
C GLN A 270 -9.48 -5.82 -26.07
N TYR A 271 -10.18 -6.48 -27.01
CA TYR A 271 -11.05 -5.81 -27.98
C TYR A 271 -12.51 -6.18 -27.78
N VAL A 272 -13.37 -5.16 -27.85
CA VAL A 272 -14.83 -5.32 -27.99
C VAL A 272 -15.30 -4.49 -29.18
N PHE A 273 -15.87 -5.17 -30.17
CA PHE A 273 -16.38 -4.57 -31.38
C PHE A 273 -17.90 -4.45 -31.30
N ILE A 274 -18.42 -3.24 -31.34
CA ILE A 274 -19.84 -2.94 -31.21
C ILE A 274 -20.47 -2.95 -32.61
N ASP A 275 -20.93 -4.11 -33.05
CA ASP A 275 -21.72 -4.27 -34.25
C ASP A 275 -23.18 -3.82 -34.03
N ASN A 276 -23.98 -3.76 -35.11
CA ASN A 276 -25.41 -3.65 -34.93
C ASN A 276 -26.01 -4.99 -34.43
N SER A 277 -26.40 -5.03 -33.15
CA SER A 277 -26.84 -6.23 -32.45
C SER A 277 -28.08 -6.85 -33.11
N ASP A 278 -29.07 -6.03 -33.52
CA ASP A 278 -30.28 -6.50 -34.16
C ASP A 278 -30.01 -7.17 -35.49
N GLU A 279 -29.14 -6.59 -36.34
CA GLU A 279 -28.73 -7.22 -37.59
C GLU A 279 -27.99 -8.56 -37.36
N THR A 280 -27.16 -8.61 -36.31
CA THR A 280 -26.42 -9.82 -35.96
C THR A 280 -27.34 -10.93 -35.50
N LEU A 281 -28.29 -10.65 -34.60
CA LEU A 281 -29.29 -11.63 -34.16
C LEU A 281 -30.18 -12.11 -35.30
N GLN A 282 -30.63 -11.23 -36.20
CA GLN A 282 -31.40 -11.62 -37.39
C GLN A 282 -30.60 -12.56 -38.32
N LYS A 283 -29.27 -12.32 -38.47
CA LYS A 283 -28.40 -13.25 -39.23
C LYS A 283 -28.33 -14.60 -38.56
N PHE A 284 -28.22 -14.68 -37.25
CA PHE A 284 -28.20 -15.92 -36.48
C PHE A 284 -29.53 -16.66 -36.58
N GLU A 285 -30.68 -15.97 -36.47
CA GLU A 285 -32.00 -16.59 -36.71
C GLU A 285 -32.10 -17.21 -38.10
N LYS A 286 -31.63 -16.50 -39.13
CA LYS A 286 -31.60 -17.02 -40.51
C LYS A 286 -30.70 -18.25 -40.63
N THR A 287 -29.54 -18.22 -39.98
CA THR A 287 -28.59 -19.34 -39.97
C THR A 287 -29.18 -20.54 -39.25
N ALA A 288 -29.83 -20.37 -38.09
CA ALA A 288 -30.53 -21.44 -37.36
C ALA A 288 -31.61 -22.11 -38.20
N ARG A 289 -32.42 -21.33 -38.91
CA ARG A 289 -33.44 -21.86 -39.86
C ARG A 289 -32.82 -22.68 -40.98
N ASN A 290 -31.70 -22.23 -41.56
CA ASN A 290 -30.98 -22.96 -42.60
C ASN A 290 -30.40 -24.28 -42.07
N MET A 291 -29.74 -24.22 -40.88
CA MET A 291 -29.19 -25.40 -40.22
C MET A 291 -30.29 -26.42 -39.81
N HIS A 292 -31.48 -25.94 -39.43
CA HIS A 292 -32.60 -26.83 -39.17
C HIS A 292 -32.94 -27.74 -40.36
N SER A 293 -32.92 -27.21 -41.54
CA SER A 293 -33.14 -27.94 -42.78
C SER A 293 -32.05 -28.98 -43.07
N LEU A 294 -30.81 -28.67 -42.67
CA LEU A 294 -29.61 -29.48 -42.89
C LEU A 294 -29.29 -30.44 -41.73
N SER A 295 -29.93 -30.28 -40.57
CA SER A 295 -29.67 -31.09 -39.37
C SER A 295 -29.96 -32.57 -39.52
N ARG A 296 -30.86 -32.93 -40.44
CA ARG A 296 -31.18 -34.34 -40.79
C ARG A 296 -30.05 -35.05 -41.51
N TYR A 297 -29.11 -34.30 -42.13
CA TYR A 297 -28.02 -34.85 -42.93
C TYR A 297 -26.66 -34.75 -42.24
N SER A 298 -26.54 -33.94 -41.22
CA SER A 298 -25.29 -33.74 -40.50
C SER A 298 -25.52 -33.48 -39.00
N ARG A 299 -24.87 -34.30 -38.16
CA ARG A 299 -24.92 -34.15 -36.73
C ARG A 299 -24.28 -32.81 -36.30
N GLN A 300 -23.24 -32.35 -36.99
CA GLN A 300 -22.61 -31.08 -36.73
C GLN A 300 -23.57 -29.89 -36.92
N ASN A 301 -24.39 -29.93 -38.00
CA ASN A 301 -25.42 -28.90 -38.20
C ASN A 301 -26.50 -28.91 -37.13
N ALA A 302 -26.81 -30.07 -36.55
CA ALA A 302 -27.73 -30.16 -35.45
C ALA A 302 -27.16 -29.51 -34.15
N ILE A 303 -25.90 -29.77 -33.83
CA ILE A 303 -25.18 -29.19 -32.72
C ILE A 303 -25.03 -27.67 -32.89
N ASN A 304 -24.59 -27.23 -34.05
CA ASN A 304 -24.40 -25.78 -34.32
C ASN A 304 -25.75 -25.04 -34.25
N LYS A 305 -26.86 -25.69 -34.69
CA LYS A 305 -28.19 -25.10 -34.50
C LYS A 305 -28.56 -24.94 -33.03
N GLU A 306 -28.30 -25.94 -32.22
CA GLU A 306 -28.58 -25.91 -30.79
C GLU A 306 -27.83 -24.78 -30.10
N TRP A 307 -26.54 -24.62 -30.38
CA TRP A 307 -25.74 -23.52 -29.84
C TRP A 307 -26.22 -22.12 -30.29
N ILE A 308 -26.64 -21.98 -31.55
CA ILE A 308 -27.21 -20.72 -32.05
C ILE A 308 -28.57 -20.45 -31.37
N ASP A 309 -29.41 -21.46 -31.17
CA ASP A 309 -30.69 -21.30 -30.50
C ASP A 309 -30.49 -20.90 -29.02
N GLU A 310 -29.50 -21.48 -28.32
CA GLU A 310 -29.12 -21.09 -26.95
C GLU A 310 -28.68 -19.65 -26.92
N TYR A 311 -27.77 -19.23 -27.78
CA TYR A 311 -27.30 -17.84 -27.89
C TYR A 311 -28.46 -16.85 -28.12
N LEU A 312 -29.37 -17.16 -29.06
CA LEU A 312 -30.55 -16.32 -29.34
C LEU A 312 -31.51 -16.27 -28.14
N ASN A 313 -31.74 -17.40 -27.48
CA ASN A 313 -32.58 -17.47 -26.29
C ASN A 313 -32.01 -16.62 -25.15
N GLU A 314 -30.71 -16.67 -24.92
CA GLU A 314 -30.02 -15.86 -23.90
C GLU A 314 -30.09 -14.36 -24.23
N ALA A 315 -29.79 -13.99 -25.49
CA ALA A 315 -29.87 -12.60 -25.97
C ALA A 315 -31.26 -12.01 -25.73
N HIS A 316 -32.34 -12.76 -26.14
CA HIS A 316 -33.70 -12.24 -26.04
C HIS A 316 -34.28 -12.31 -24.62
N SER A 317 -33.99 -13.38 -23.84
CA SER A 317 -34.55 -13.53 -22.50
C SER A 317 -33.94 -12.55 -21.47
N GLN A 318 -32.66 -12.21 -21.60
CA GLN A 318 -31.95 -11.35 -20.69
C GLN A 318 -31.71 -9.93 -21.26
N GLY A 319 -32.05 -9.70 -22.53
CA GLY A 319 -31.82 -8.41 -23.21
C GLY A 319 -30.35 -8.06 -23.35
N LEU A 320 -29.50 -9.08 -23.63
CA LEU A 320 -28.06 -8.91 -23.76
C LEU A 320 -27.71 -8.36 -25.14
N GLN A 321 -26.72 -7.47 -25.17
CA GLN A 321 -26.22 -6.90 -26.42
C GLN A 321 -25.15 -7.80 -27.03
N SER A 322 -25.40 -8.31 -28.25
CA SER A 322 -24.41 -9.06 -29.01
C SER A 322 -23.29 -8.17 -29.52
N VAL A 323 -22.05 -8.59 -29.27
CA VAL A 323 -20.81 -7.94 -29.74
C VAL A 323 -19.85 -8.98 -30.31
N ARG A 324 -18.78 -8.54 -30.94
CA ARG A 324 -17.62 -9.40 -31.19
C ARG A 324 -16.51 -9.03 -30.22
N ALA A 325 -15.68 -10.00 -29.86
CA ALA A 325 -14.52 -9.79 -29.02
C ALA A 325 -13.27 -10.49 -29.57
N HIS A 326 -12.12 -10.05 -29.12
CA HIS A 326 -10.83 -10.67 -29.35
C HIS A 326 -9.89 -10.35 -28.21
N PHE A 327 -9.08 -11.32 -27.82
CA PHE A 327 -8.06 -11.15 -26.82
C PHE A 327 -6.76 -11.76 -27.28
N ASN A 328 -5.63 -11.07 -27.05
CA ASN A 328 -4.33 -11.61 -27.37
C ASN A 328 -3.24 -11.14 -26.42
N VAL A 329 -2.26 -12.01 -26.21
CA VAL A 329 -1.05 -11.72 -25.46
C VAL A 329 0.11 -11.63 -26.46
N LEU A 330 0.64 -10.42 -26.65
CA LEU A 330 1.83 -10.15 -27.43
C LEU A 330 3.03 -10.07 -26.49
N ALA A 331 3.87 -11.08 -26.47
CA ALA A 331 5.08 -11.13 -25.65
C ALA A 331 6.33 -11.04 -26.52
N TRP A 332 7.45 -10.54 -25.94
CA TRP A 332 8.71 -10.44 -26.64
C TRP A 332 9.92 -10.72 -25.76
N GLY A 333 10.97 -11.28 -26.36
CA GLY A 333 12.26 -11.54 -25.76
C GLY A 333 13.40 -11.10 -26.68
N GLU A 334 14.60 -11.01 -26.15
CA GLU A 334 15.79 -10.55 -26.87
C GLU A 334 16.42 -11.62 -27.76
N ASP A 335 16.18 -12.88 -27.45
CA ASP A 335 16.70 -14.01 -28.23
C ASP A 335 15.65 -15.13 -28.43
N MET A 336 16.00 -16.12 -29.26
CA MET A 336 15.11 -17.24 -29.61
C MET A 336 14.95 -18.28 -28.48
N GLU A 337 15.88 -18.36 -27.56
CA GLU A 337 15.80 -19.26 -26.42
C GLU A 337 14.84 -18.70 -25.37
N GLU A 338 14.98 -17.42 -25.04
CA GLU A 338 14.01 -16.69 -24.22
C GLU A 338 12.60 -16.77 -24.82
N LEU A 339 12.46 -16.53 -26.13
CA LEU A 339 11.17 -16.61 -26.82
C LEU A 339 10.49 -17.98 -26.63
N LYS A 340 11.26 -19.06 -26.58
CA LYS A 340 10.72 -20.41 -26.36
C LYS A 340 10.19 -20.57 -24.94
N HIS A 341 10.88 -20.01 -23.95
CA HIS A 341 10.39 -19.99 -22.56
C HIS A 341 9.13 -19.15 -22.43
N LEU A 342 9.11 -17.96 -23.02
CA LEU A 342 7.95 -17.07 -23.02
C LEU A 342 6.70 -17.73 -23.62
N ARG A 343 6.85 -18.46 -24.72
CA ARG A 343 5.72 -19.21 -25.31
C ARG A 343 5.11 -20.22 -24.34
N ASN A 344 5.94 -20.91 -23.58
CA ASN A 344 5.49 -21.87 -22.60
C ASN A 344 4.82 -21.18 -21.40
N ASP A 345 5.38 -20.06 -20.95
CA ASP A 345 4.85 -19.30 -19.82
C ASP A 345 3.49 -18.71 -20.17
N VAL A 346 3.35 -18.02 -21.30
CA VAL A 346 2.06 -17.48 -21.78
C VAL A 346 1.05 -18.61 -21.98
N GLY A 347 1.46 -19.71 -22.61
CA GLY A 347 0.60 -20.88 -22.83
C GLY A 347 0.10 -21.49 -21.51
N SER A 348 0.97 -21.56 -20.49
CA SER A 348 0.61 -22.10 -19.18
C SER A 348 -0.37 -21.18 -18.44
N GLN A 349 -0.20 -19.84 -18.53
CA GLN A 349 -1.11 -18.89 -17.91
C GLN A 349 -2.49 -18.91 -18.58
N LEU A 350 -2.56 -18.99 -19.92
CA LEU A 350 -3.82 -19.15 -20.63
C LEU A 350 -4.51 -20.49 -20.27
N ALA A 351 -3.74 -21.57 -20.17
CA ALA A 351 -4.29 -22.86 -19.74
C ALA A 351 -4.81 -22.83 -18.29
N SER A 352 -4.20 -22.04 -17.40
CA SER A 352 -4.70 -21.87 -16.02
C SER A 352 -6.05 -21.13 -15.96
N MET A 353 -6.40 -20.38 -17.00
CA MET A 353 -7.71 -19.76 -17.20
C MET A 353 -8.68 -20.70 -17.96
N GLU A 354 -8.33 -21.96 -18.13
CA GLU A 354 -9.08 -22.94 -18.95
C GLU A 354 -9.21 -22.54 -20.43
N CYS A 355 -8.37 -21.60 -20.91
CA CYS A 355 -8.29 -21.22 -22.31
C CYS A 355 -7.39 -22.17 -23.10
N VAL A 356 -7.68 -22.37 -24.39
CA VAL A 356 -6.80 -23.11 -25.31
C VAL A 356 -5.72 -22.17 -25.84
N PRO A 357 -4.44 -22.34 -25.48
CA PRO A 357 -3.38 -21.43 -25.89
C PRO A 357 -3.06 -21.63 -27.40
N ARG A 358 -3.58 -20.75 -28.24
CA ARG A 358 -3.33 -20.77 -29.67
C ARG A 358 -2.19 -19.81 -30.03
N HIS A 359 -1.04 -20.36 -30.43
CA HIS A 359 0.07 -19.57 -30.94
C HIS A 359 -0.19 -19.19 -32.40
N ASN A 360 -0.26 -17.90 -32.72
CA ASN A 360 -0.52 -17.37 -34.05
C ASN A 360 0.71 -16.64 -34.62
N THR A 361 1.32 -17.20 -35.64
CA THR A 361 2.47 -16.58 -36.35
C THR A 361 2.08 -15.90 -37.64
N VAL A 362 0.99 -16.34 -38.25
CA VAL A 362 0.58 -15.89 -39.60
C VAL A 362 -0.02 -14.50 -39.51
N ASP A 363 -0.96 -14.31 -38.59
CA ASP A 363 -1.69 -13.04 -38.40
C ASP A 363 -1.00 -12.10 -37.42
N CYS A 364 0.09 -12.53 -36.74
CA CYS A 364 0.85 -11.71 -35.83
C CYS A 364 1.19 -10.32 -36.40
N PRO A 365 1.69 -10.15 -37.62
CA PRO A 365 1.98 -8.84 -38.17
C PRO A 365 0.73 -7.97 -38.40
N THR A 366 -0.39 -8.52 -38.81
CA THR A 366 -1.64 -7.78 -39.04
C THR A 366 -2.30 -7.38 -37.74
N LEU A 367 -2.29 -8.26 -36.72
CA LEU A 367 -2.80 -7.99 -35.39
C LEU A 367 -1.92 -6.96 -34.65
N PHE A 368 -0.60 -7.07 -34.76
CA PHE A 368 0.32 -6.04 -34.27
C PHE A 368 0.03 -4.68 -34.90
N TRP A 369 -0.19 -4.66 -36.23
CA TRP A 369 -0.45 -3.44 -36.97
C TRP A 369 -1.79 -2.79 -36.58
N ALA A 370 -2.82 -3.59 -36.41
CA ALA A 370 -4.12 -3.14 -35.94
C ALA A 370 -4.13 -2.63 -34.49
N ALA A 371 -3.17 -3.05 -33.67
CA ALA A 371 -3.05 -2.62 -32.27
C ALA A 371 -2.24 -1.32 -32.12
N ILE A 372 -1.74 -0.71 -33.20
CA ILE A 372 -1.17 0.64 -33.17
C ILE A 372 -2.27 1.61 -32.72
N PRO A 373 -2.05 2.42 -31.65
CA PRO A 373 -3.02 3.40 -31.18
C PRO A 373 -3.58 4.27 -32.31
N GLY A 374 -4.88 4.21 -32.57
CA GLY A 374 -5.56 4.91 -33.65
C GLY A 374 -5.74 4.10 -34.97
N ASN A 375 -5.29 2.83 -35.01
CA ASN A 375 -5.47 1.94 -36.15
C ASN A 375 -6.39 0.74 -35.88
N GLU A 376 -7.18 0.76 -34.82
CA GLU A 376 -8.07 -0.33 -34.41
C GLU A 376 -9.10 -0.70 -35.47
N GLY A 377 -9.47 0.24 -36.35
CA GLY A 377 -10.37 -0.02 -37.50
C GLY A 377 -9.79 -0.98 -38.55
N ASP A 378 -8.48 -1.25 -38.53
CA ASP A 378 -7.77 -2.19 -39.39
C ASP A 378 -7.79 -3.64 -38.87
N PHE A 379 -8.49 -3.90 -37.79
CA PHE A 379 -8.54 -5.22 -37.16
C PHE A 379 -9.30 -6.23 -38.02
N PRO A 380 -8.72 -7.42 -38.35
CA PRO A 380 -9.35 -8.40 -39.23
C PRO A 380 -10.53 -9.10 -38.58
N SER A 381 -11.69 -9.10 -39.22
CA SER A 381 -12.95 -9.63 -38.65
C SER A 381 -12.94 -11.13 -38.39
N GLU A 382 -12.16 -11.91 -39.14
CA GLU A 382 -12.00 -13.37 -38.93
C GLU A 382 -11.28 -13.74 -37.65
N GLU A 383 -10.56 -12.82 -37.02
CA GLU A 383 -9.85 -13.03 -35.76
C GLU A 383 -10.72 -12.66 -34.55
N SER A 384 -12.04 -12.48 -34.74
CA SER A 384 -12.96 -12.13 -33.64
C SER A 384 -14.12 -13.13 -33.56
N PHE A 385 -14.63 -13.36 -32.36
CA PHE A 385 -15.76 -14.24 -32.07
C PHE A 385 -16.97 -13.47 -31.53
N HIS A 386 -18.17 -14.01 -31.71
CA HIS A 386 -19.40 -13.44 -31.17
C HIS A 386 -19.60 -13.81 -29.71
N THR A 387 -19.98 -12.84 -28.90
CA THR A 387 -20.28 -12.97 -27.48
C THR A 387 -21.21 -11.83 -27.03
N PHE A 388 -21.44 -11.71 -25.73
CA PHE A 388 -22.14 -10.56 -25.14
C PHE A 388 -21.16 -9.66 -24.40
N ILE A 389 -21.54 -8.39 -24.16
CA ILE A 389 -20.71 -7.42 -23.43
C ILE A 389 -20.31 -7.97 -22.06
N GLU A 390 -21.26 -8.58 -21.38
CA GLU A 390 -21.11 -9.11 -20.01
C GLU A 390 -20.02 -10.20 -19.93
N GLN A 391 -19.92 -11.08 -20.92
CA GLN A 391 -18.88 -12.12 -20.96
C GLN A 391 -17.54 -11.56 -21.44
N ALA A 392 -17.57 -10.67 -22.43
CA ALA A 392 -16.34 -10.06 -22.97
C ALA A 392 -15.57 -9.27 -21.91
N THR A 393 -16.29 -8.50 -21.07
CA THR A 393 -15.66 -7.66 -20.02
C THR A 393 -15.10 -8.46 -18.85
N CYS A 394 -15.51 -9.71 -18.63
CA CYS A 394 -14.88 -10.61 -17.66
C CYS A 394 -13.40 -10.91 -18.00
N LEU A 395 -13.03 -10.80 -19.29
CA LEU A 395 -11.66 -11.01 -19.75
C LEU A 395 -10.79 -9.74 -19.71
N PHE A 396 -11.28 -8.66 -19.10
CA PHE A 396 -10.47 -7.48 -18.83
C PHE A 396 -9.60 -7.70 -17.57
N THR A 397 -8.36 -7.22 -17.61
CA THR A 397 -7.54 -7.12 -16.38
C THR A 397 -7.99 -5.90 -15.59
N GLU A 398 -8.12 -6.06 -14.27
CA GLU A 398 -8.70 -5.02 -13.41
C GLU A 398 -7.76 -4.56 -12.29
N GLU A 399 -6.48 -4.94 -12.36
CA GLU A 399 -5.49 -4.61 -11.33
C GLU A 399 -4.25 -3.96 -11.91
N THR A 400 -3.61 -3.13 -11.07
CA THR A 400 -2.27 -2.57 -11.31
C THR A 400 -1.32 -2.85 -10.16
N ASN A 401 -0.04 -2.51 -10.32
CA ASN A 401 0.98 -2.59 -9.26
C ASN A 401 0.61 -1.71 -8.06
N TYR A 402 1.20 -1.99 -6.90
CA TYR A 402 1.23 -1.03 -5.80
C TYR A 402 1.92 0.27 -6.23
N MET A 403 1.34 1.39 -5.84
CA MET A 403 1.79 2.72 -6.23
C MET A 403 2.51 3.45 -5.09
N ASP A 404 3.49 4.26 -5.46
CA ASP A 404 4.17 5.16 -4.54
C ASP A 404 3.23 6.28 -4.06
N SER A 405 3.34 6.64 -2.78
CA SER A 405 2.63 7.78 -2.23
C SER A 405 3.22 9.10 -2.77
N SER A 406 2.37 9.98 -3.28
CA SER A 406 2.74 11.33 -3.72
C SER A 406 2.97 12.28 -2.54
N SER A 407 3.90 11.96 -1.65
CA SER A 407 4.21 12.71 -0.44
C SER A 407 5.73 12.73 -0.21
N PRO A 408 6.30 13.83 0.27
CA PRO A 408 7.72 13.87 0.62
C PRO A 408 8.04 13.10 1.91
N PHE A 409 7.03 12.82 2.74
CA PHE A 409 7.15 12.05 3.97
C PHE A 409 6.58 10.65 3.77
N GLY A 410 7.27 9.64 4.27
CA GLY A 410 6.80 8.26 4.21
C GLY A 410 7.90 7.27 4.61
N ILE A 411 7.60 6.01 4.46
CA ILE A 411 8.51 4.89 4.72
C ILE A 411 8.76 4.09 3.45
N LYS A 412 9.94 3.55 3.31
CA LYS A 412 10.29 2.58 2.26
C LYS A 412 9.86 1.19 2.72
N MET A 413 9.01 0.57 1.93
CA MET A 413 8.62 -0.83 2.05
C MET A 413 8.91 -1.52 0.71
N ALA A 414 8.72 -2.81 0.59
CA ALA A 414 8.84 -3.49 -0.68
C ALA A 414 7.47 -4.05 -1.13
N ASP A 415 7.25 -4.07 -2.43
CA ASP A 415 6.14 -4.79 -3.05
C ASP A 415 6.26 -6.29 -2.73
N ARG A 416 5.14 -6.91 -2.34
CA ARG A 416 5.15 -8.31 -1.88
C ARG A 416 5.45 -9.31 -3.00
N ILE A 417 5.13 -8.98 -4.25
CA ILE A 417 5.34 -9.83 -5.41
C ILE A 417 6.74 -9.61 -5.99
N SER A 418 6.99 -8.41 -6.49
CA SER A 418 8.24 -8.08 -7.20
C SER A 418 9.40 -7.75 -6.27
N GLY A 419 9.12 -7.27 -5.06
CA GLY A 419 10.13 -6.74 -4.15
C GLY A 419 10.65 -5.35 -4.56
N LYS A 420 9.96 -4.65 -5.48
CA LYS A 420 10.27 -3.26 -5.80
C LYS A 420 10.12 -2.41 -4.54
N PRO A 421 11.08 -1.53 -4.21
CA PRO A 421 10.87 -0.55 -3.14
C PRO A 421 9.73 0.41 -3.46
N LEU A 422 8.89 0.65 -2.46
CA LEU A 422 7.74 1.54 -2.52
C LEU A 422 7.88 2.62 -1.44
N HIS A 423 7.57 3.84 -1.78
CA HIS A 423 7.46 4.95 -0.82
C HIS A 423 6.02 5.08 -0.35
N ILE A 424 5.76 4.83 0.95
CA ILE A 424 4.41 4.77 1.50
C ILE A 424 4.25 5.77 2.64
N ASP A 425 3.32 6.71 2.49
CA ASP A 425 2.96 7.63 3.57
C ASP A 425 1.74 7.10 4.34
N ILE A 426 1.99 6.68 5.58
CA ILE A 426 0.96 6.18 6.51
C ILE A 426 0.53 7.22 7.56
N SER A 427 0.89 8.48 7.36
CA SER A 427 0.67 9.56 8.34
C SER A 427 0.03 10.80 7.73
N ASP A 428 0.72 11.49 6.80
CA ASP A 428 0.32 12.82 6.33
C ASP A 428 -0.62 12.79 5.12
N LEU A 429 -0.29 12.01 4.11
CA LEU A 429 -1.09 11.93 2.89
C LEU A 429 -2.50 11.39 3.17
N PRO A 430 -2.67 10.28 3.94
CA PRO A 430 -3.99 9.80 4.30
C PRO A 430 -4.82 10.85 5.05
N MET A 431 -4.18 11.59 5.95
CA MET A 431 -4.85 12.67 6.70
C MET A 431 -5.25 13.85 5.80
N ARG A 432 -4.39 14.25 4.85
CA ARG A 432 -4.71 15.30 3.87
C ARG A 432 -5.84 14.90 2.91
N LYS A 433 -5.90 13.62 2.54
CA LYS A 433 -6.97 13.05 1.69
C LYS A 433 -8.26 12.76 2.47
N GLY A 434 -8.30 12.97 3.80
CA GLY A 434 -9.46 12.67 4.63
C GLY A 434 -9.71 11.17 4.87
N VAL A 435 -8.75 10.31 4.54
CA VAL A 435 -8.80 8.86 4.81
C VAL A 435 -8.65 8.58 6.30
N THR A 436 -7.76 9.32 6.97
CA THR A 436 -7.54 9.26 8.41
C THR A 436 -7.80 10.61 9.07
N THR A 437 -8.18 10.61 10.36
CA THR A 437 -8.42 11.81 11.16
C THR A 437 -7.26 12.13 12.11
N ASN A 438 -6.37 11.17 12.30
CA ASN A 438 -5.18 11.27 13.16
C ASN A 438 -4.04 10.43 12.56
N ARG A 439 -2.84 10.55 13.17
CA ARG A 439 -1.61 9.83 12.78
C ARG A 439 -1.28 8.66 13.71
N ASN A 440 -2.10 8.42 14.73
CA ASN A 440 -1.83 7.38 15.72
C ASN A 440 -1.88 5.99 15.11
N LYS A 441 -1.05 5.09 15.63
CA LYS A 441 -0.90 3.74 15.13
C LYS A 441 -1.11 2.71 16.23
N PHE A 442 -1.73 1.62 15.84
CA PHE A 442 -1.85 0.42 16.63
C PHE A 442 -1.15 -0.73 15.93
N VAL A 443 -0.19 -1.37 16.59
CA VAL A 443 0.62 -2.45 16.02
C VAL A 443 0.37 -3.74 16.81
N LEU A 444 -0.05 -4.79 16.11
CA LEU A 444 -0.29 -6.11 16.67
C LEU A 444 0.60 -7.15 15.98
N GLY A 445 1.43 -7.83 16.77
CA GLY A 445 2.27 -8.89 16.26
C GLY A 445 2.68 -9.89 17.32
N PRO A 446 2.32 -11.18 17.17
CA PRO A 446 2.75 -12.25 18.07
C PRO A 446 4.27 -12.34 18.18
N SER A 447 4.74 -12.98 19.26
CA SER A 447 6.16 -13.26 19.40
C SER A 447 6.71 -14.07 18.20
N GLY A 448 7.81 -13.61 17.61
CA GLY A 448 8.43 -14.19 16.41
C GLY A 448 7.84 -13.74 15.06
N SER A 449 6.84 -12.84 15.06
CA SER A 449 6.26 -12.30 13.83
C SER A 449 7.13 -11.26 13.10
N GLY A 450 8.24 -10.81 13.72
CA GLY A 450 9.10 -9.75 13.18
C GLY A 450 8.74 -8.33 13.65
N LYS A 451 7.96 -8.21 14.72
CA LYS A 451 7.48 -6.95 15.29
C LYS A 451 8.60 -5.93 15.55
N SER A 452 9.59 -6.29 16.36
CA SER A 452 10.70 -5.40 16.72
C SER A 452 11.54 -5.01 15.51
N PHE A 453 11.67 -5.92 14.53
CA PHE A 453 12.36 -5.66 13.27
C PHE A 453 11.64 -4.59 12.45
N PHE A 454 10.32 -4.76 12.23
CA PHE A 454 9.49 -3.78 11.54
C PHE A 454 9.51 -2.42 12.25
N MET A 455 9.40 -2.42 13.58
CA MET A 455 9.41 -1.18 14.35
C MET A 455 10.76 -0.44 14.26
N ASN A 456 11.90 -1.14 14.31
CA ASN A 456 13.21 -0.53 14.06
C ASN A 456 13.27 0.12 12.66
N HIS A 457 12.79 -0.58 11.63
CA HIS A 457 12.72 -0.07 10.27
C HIS A 457 11.85 1.20 10.17
N LEU A 458 10.69 1.21 10.83
CA LEU A 458 9.79 2.35 10.88
C LEU A 458 10.43 3.56 11.59
N VAL A 459 10.88 3.38 12.85
CA VAL A 459 11.36 4.50 13.66
C VAL A 459 12.66 5.13 13.14
N ARG A 460 13.53 4.31 12.53
CA ARG A 460 14.73 4.82 11.86
C ARG A 460 14.37 5.78 10.73
N GLN A 461 13.48 5.39 9.85
CA GLN A 461 13.07 6.21 8.71
C GLN A 461 12.36 7.49 9.15
N TYR A 462 11.55 7.43 10.20
CA TYR A 462 10.93 8.62 10.80
C TYR A 462 12.00 9.57 11.38
N TYR A 463 12.97 9.03 12.13
CA TYR A 463 14.06 9.82 12.67
C TYR A 463 14.88 10.52 11.58
N GLU A 464 15.21 9.81 10.50
CA GLU A 464 15.99 10.36 9.38
C GLU A 464 15.25 11.49 8.66
N GLN A 465 13.92 11.48 8.65
CA GLN A 465 13.07 12.54 8.11
C GLN A 465 12.77 13.67 9.12
N GLY A 466 13.53 13.76 10.21
CA GLY A 466 13.44 14.88 11.17
C GLY A 466 12.46 14.67 12.32
N THR A 467 11.87 13.49 12.48
CA THR A 467 10.97 13.19 13.59
C THR A 467 11.77 13.03 14.89
N HIS A 468 11.26 13.59 15.99
CA HIS A 468 11.73 13.30 17.33
C HIS A 468 11.02 12.04 17.84
N VAL A 469 11.78 10.99 18.13
CA VAL A 469 11.26 9.68 18.53
C VAL A 469 11.56 9.43 20.00
N VAL A 470 10.54 9.05 20.74
CA VAL A 470 10.65 8.56 22.13
C VAL A 470 10.12 7.13 22.19
N LEU A 471 10.93 6.22 22.68
CA LEU A 471 10.64 4.79 22.74
C LEU A 471 10.60 4.31 24.19
N VAL A 472 9.55 3.61 24.55
CA VAL A 472 9.45 2.82 25.77
C VAL A 472 9.62 1.36 25.37
N ASP A 473 10.76 0.79 25.68
CA ASP A 473 11.19 -0.56 25.26
C ASP A 473 11.18 -1.52 26.45
N THR A 474 10.83 -2.77 26.21
CA THR A 474 10.80 -3.84 27.23
C THR A 474 11.52 -5.12 26.75
N GLY A 475 12.45 -5.01 25.86
CA GLY A 475 13.12 -6.16 25.26
C GLY A 475 14.49 -5.85 24.66
N ASN A 476 15.05 -4.70 25.00
CA ASN A 476 16.35 -4.24 24.51
C ASN A 476 16.44 -4.29 22.97
N SER A 477 15.33 -3.89 22.30
CA SER A 477 15.19 -4.02 20.84
C SER A 477 15.84 -2.88 20.06
N TYR A 478 16.00 -1.69 20.64
CA TYR A 478 16.44 -0.47 19.95
C TYR A 478 17.85 0.00 20.33
N GLN A 479 18.57 -0.73 21.16
CA GLN A 479 19.88 -0.31 21.67
C GLN A 479 20.88 -0.11 20.55
N GLY A 480 21.02 -1.06 19.62
CA GLY A 480 21.99 -0.98 18.50
C GLY A 480 21.76 0.27 17.63
N LEU A 481 20.51 0.51 17.25
CA LEU A 481 20.13 1.68 16.46
C LEU A 481 20.39 2.99 17.23
N CYS A 482 20.07 3.05 18.52
CA CYS A 482 20.31 4.22 19.38
C CYS A 482 21.81 4.54 19.52
N GLU A 483 22.65 3.52 19.75
CA GLU A 483 24.10 3.66 19.84
C GLU A 483 24.71 4.17 18.53
N MET A 484 24.26 3.66 17.37
CA MET A 484 24.68 4.17 16.05
C MET A 484 24.33 5.65 15.87
N ILE A 485 23.11 6.05 16.20
CA ILE A 485 22.65 7.43 16.12
C ILE A 485 23.45 8.34 17.08
N ASN A 486 23.67 7.90 18.32
CA ASN A 486 24.44 8.62 19.32
C ASN A 486 25.85 8.92 18.81
N ARG A 487 26.55 7.89 18.31
CA ARG A 487 27.92 8.02 17.81
C ARG A 487 27.99 8.94 16.58
N LYS A 488 27.10 8.73 15.60
CA LYS A 488 27.05 9.54 14.38
C LYS A 488 26.82 11.02 14.65
N THR A 489 26.01 11.34 15.64
CA THR A 489 25.67 12.72 16.01
C THR A 489 26.60 13.32 17.10
N GLY A 490 27.65 12.60 17.51
CA GLY A 490 28.54 13.02 18.57
C GLY A 490 27.83 13.24 19.90
N GLY A 491 26.87 12.39 20.22
CA GLY A 491 26.10 12.43 21.47
C GLY A 491 24.93 13.43 21.46
N LYS A 492 24.66 14.10 20.32
CA LYS A 492 23.58 15.12 20.27
C LYS A 492 22.18 14.50 20.29
N ASP A 493 21.92 13.45 19.51
CA ASP A 493 20.57 12.94 19.27
C ASP A 493 20.21 11.67 20.03
N GLY A 494 21.05 10.64 19.98
CA GLY A 494 20.75 9.33 20.57
C GLY A 494 21.00 9.31 22.08
N ILE A 495 20.04 8.77 22.85
CA ILE A 495 20.25 8.49 24.27
C ILE A 495 19.47 7.23 24.64
N TYR A 496 20.15 6.33 25.35
CA TYR A 496 19.61 5.07 25.83
C TYR A 496 19.63 5.03 27.35
N TYR A 497 18.45 4.99 27.94
CA TYR A 497 18.26 4.88 29.39
C TYR A 497 17.88 3.46 29.76
N THR A 498 18.65 2.84 30.63
CA THR A 498 18.33 1.57 31.25
C THR A 498 18.11 1.78 32.73
N TYR A 499 17.05 1.25 33.29
CA TYR A 499 16.83 1.26 34.73
C TYR A 499 17.72 0.21 35.38
N THR A 500 18.59 0.65 36.25
CA THR A 500 19.37 -0.24 37.17
C THR A 500 19.33 0.35 38.57
N ASP A 501 19.54 -0.49 39.58
CA ASP A 501 19.56 -0.02 40.99
C ASP A 501 20.69 1.00 41.24
N GLU A 502 21.77 0.91 40.44
CA GLU A 502 22.91 1.84 40.53
C GLU A 502 22.68 3.16 39.75
N SER A 503 21.80 3.13 38.73
CA SER A 503 21.45 4.29 37.90
C SER A 503 19.95 4.34 37.63
N PRO A 504 19.15 4.65 38.65
CA PRO A 504 17.70 4.72 38.50
C PRO A 504 17.26 5.93 37.66
N ILE A 505 16.15 5.80 36.99
CA ILE A 505 15.51 6.91 36.30
C ILE A 505 14.96 7.88 37.35
N SER A 506 15.47 9.10 37.34
CA SER A 506 15.07 10.15 38.26
C SER A 506 14.40 11.30 37.53
N PHE A 507 13.35 11.85 38.10
CA PHE A 507 12.54 12.91 37.49
C PHE A 507 12.04 13.89 38.52
N ASN A 508 11.67 15.10 38.09
CA ASN A 508 11.01 16.06 38.97
C ASN A 508 9.70 16.56 38.33
N PRO A 509 8.54 16.04 38.79
CA PRO A 509 7.25 16.40 38.18
C PRO A 509 6.85 17.85 38.43
N PHE A 510 7.45 18.53 39.39
CA PHE A 510 7.20 19.92 39.74
C PHE A 510 8.18 20.91 39.05
N PHE A 511 9.13 20.39 38.27
CA PHE A 511 10.05 21.26 37.54
C PHE A 511 9.39 21.90 36.32
N THR A 512 9.55 23.22 36.16
CA THR A 512 9.21 24.02 35.00
C THR A 512 10.20 25.16 34.89
N GLU A 513 10.83 25.36 33.72
CA GLU A 513 11.83 26.48 33.54
C GLU A 513 11.26 27.85 33.91
N ASP A 514 10.01 28.10 33.51
CA ASP A 514 9.31 29.38 33.65
C ASP A 514 8.53 29.51 34.97
N LYS A 515 8.54 28.47 35.83
CA LYS A 515 7.63 28.34 37.00
C LYS A 515 6.15 28.51 36.62
N VAL A 516 5.78 28.25 35.35
CA VAL A 516 4.39 28.33 34.87
C VAL A 516 3.81 26.94 34.84
N PHE A 517 2.78 26.73 35.66
CA PHE A 517 1.99 25.49 35.65
C PHE A 517 0.67 25.73 34.90
N ASP A 518 0.59 25.27 33.64
CA ASP A 518 -0.64 25.28 32.91
C ASP A 518 -1.64 24.22 33.46
N ILE A 519 -2.87 24.23 32.96
CA ILE A 519 -3.93 23.31 33.41
C ILE A 519 -3.47 21.86 33.26
N GLU A 520 -2.77 21.56 32.18
CA GLU A 520 -2.38 20.20 31.82
C GLU A 520 -1.22 19.71 32.69
N LYS A 521 -0.27 20.55 33.03
CA LYS A 521 0.80 20.22 33.99
C LYS A 521 0.23 19.92 35.37
N ARG A 522 -0.79 20.65 35.77
CA ARG A 522 -1.48 20.41 37.05
C ARG A 522 -2.21 19.06 37.04
N GLU A 523 -2.90 18.75 35.91
CA GLU A 523 -3.58 17.44 35.74
C GLU A 523 -2.57 16.27 35.71
N SER A 524 -1.45 16.45 35.09
CA SER A 524 -0.38 15.45 35.04
C SER A 524 0.17 15.16 36.44
N VAL A 525 0.52 16.22 37.18
CA VAL A 525 1.00 16.08 38.60
C VAL A 525 -0.09 15.41 39.44
N LYS A 526 -1.34 15.84 39.34
CA LYS A 526 -2.46 15.21 40.05
C LYS A 526 -2.59 13.72 39.74
N THR A 527 -2.54 13.37 38.48
CA THR A 527 -2.65 11.97 38.01
C THR A 527 -1.51 11.12 38.52
N LEU A 528 -0.29 11.63 38.50
CA LEU A 528 0.87 10.97 39.08
C LEU A 528 0.66 10.71 40.59
N LEU A 529 0.27 11.73 41.34
CA LEU A 529 0.03 11.61 42.79
C LEU A 529 -1.08 10.62 43.10
N LEU A 530 -2.16 10.60 42.31
CA LEU A 530 -3.23 9.60 42.43
C LEU A 530 -2.74 8.17 42.19
N THR A 531 -1.90 7.97 41.18
CA THR A 531 -1.31 6.66 40.85
C THR A 531 -0.37 6.15 41.94
N LEU A 532 0.35 7.08 42.59
CA LEU A 532 1.20 6.72 43.72
C LEU A 532 0.40 6.38 45.00
N TRP A 533 -0.74 7.06 45.21
CA TRP A 533 -1.55 6.95 46.39
C TRP A 533 -2.54 5.77 46.36
N LYS A 534 -3.25 5.57 45.25
CA LYS A 534 -4.32 4.58 45.12
C LYS A 534 -3.84 3.30 44.46
N LYS A 535 -4.36 2.15 44.90
CA LYS A 535 -4.15 0.86 44.22
C LYS A 535 -5.01 0.78 42.97
N ASP A 536 -4.65 -0.10 42.06
CA ASP A 536 -5.35 -0.31 40.77
C ASP A 536 -6.85 -0.60 40.94
N ASN A 537 -7.26 -1.24 42.00
CA ASN A 537 -8.65 -1.60 42.31
C ASN A 537 -9.40 -0.56 43.14
N GLU A 538 -8.77 0.57 43.45
CA GLU A 538 -9.32 1.60 44.35
C GLU A 538 -9.41 2.94 43.62
N PRO A 539 -10.53 3.21 42.90
CA PRO A 539 -10.69 4.47 42.20
C PRO A 539 -10.79 5.63 43.18
N ALA A 540 -10.13 6.76 42.87
CA ALA A 540 -10.25 7.95 43.69
C ALA A 540 -11.69 8.48 43.67
N THR A 541 -12.18 8.89 44.80
CA THR A 541 -13.48 9.56 44.93
C THR A 541 -13.38 11.00 44.37
N ARG A 542 -14.50 11.56 43.95
CA ARG A 542 -14.55 12.97 43.51
C ARG A 542 -14.07 13.96 44.58
N ALA A 543 -14.30 13.66 45.84
CA ALA A 543 -13.84 14.48 46.96
C ALA A 543 -12.31 14.48 47.07
N GLU A 544 -11.69 13.30 46.97
CA GLU A 544 -10.25 13.14 46.94
C GLU A 544 -9.58 13.81 45.74
N GLU A 545 -10.16 13.68 44.56
CA GLU A 545 -9.66 14.38 43.36
C GLU A 545 -9.69 15.90 43.50
N VAL A 546 -10.77 16.44 44.06
CA VAL A 546 -10.91 17.90 44.31
C VAL A 546 -9.95 18.37 45.36
N ALA A 547 -9.79 17.62 46.46
CA ALA A 547 -8.84 17.95 47.50
C ALA A 547 -7.40 17.98 47.00
N LEU A 548 -7.00 16.99 46.19
CA LEU A 548 -5.66 16.92 45.62
C LEU A 548 -5.44 18.04 44.59
N SER A 549 -6.44 18.35 43.76
CA SER A 549 -6.40 19.47 42.81
C SER A 549 -6.20 20.80 43.53
N ASN A 550 -6.87 21.00 44.67
CA ASN A 550 -6.70 22.19 45.52
C ASN A 550 -5.29 22.23 46.15
N ALA A 551 -4.76 21.09 46.65
CA ALA A 551 -3.41 21.01 47.18
C ALA A 551 -2.36 21.44 46.17
N VAL A 552 -2.42 20.89 44.97
CA VAL A 552 -1.53 21.23 43.84
C VAL A 552 -1.64 22.72 43.46
N SER A 553 -2.87 23.26 43.37
CA SER A 553 -3.10 24.65 43.03
C SER A 553 -2.57 25.63 44.07
N LEU A 554 -2.76 25.35 45.38
CA LEU A 554 -2.25 26.15 46.46
C LEU A 554 -0.72 26.07 46.58
N TYR A 555 -0.12 24.91 46.39
CA TYR A 555 1.32 24.76 46.35
C TYR A 555 1.95 25.60 45.21
N ILE A 556 1.36 25.56 44.02
CA ILE A 556 1.80 26.39 42.88
C ILE A 556 1.64 27.90 43.21
N GLY A 557 0.58 28.30 43.89
CA GLY A 557 0.41 29.66 44.40
C GLY A 557 1.58 30.07 45.33
N LYS A 558 1.94 29.22 46.25
CA LYS A 558 3.07 29.42 47.14
C LYS A 558 4.41 29.54 46.42
N LEU A 559 4.66 28.72 45.40
CA LEU A 559 5.87 28.79 44.55
C LEU A 559 6.02 30.13 43.81
N LYS A 560 4.89 30.79 43.52
CA LYS A 560 4.88 32.15 42.90
C LYS A 560 5.20 33.22 43.92
N GLU A 561 4.76 33.08 45.15
CA GLU A 561 4.98 34.05 46.23
C GLU A 561 6.38 33.96 46.82
N LYS A 562 6.95 32.75 46.94
CA LYS A 562 8.26 32.48 47.51
C LYS A 562 9.20 31.89 46.47
N SER A 563 10.07 32.72 45.93
CA SER A 563 11.01 32.33 44.84
C SER A 563 12.17 31.45 45.29
N ASP A 564 12.42 31.36 46.62
CA ASP A 564 13.47 30.56 47.25
C ASP A 564 13.13 29.08 47.38
N ILE A 565 11.85 28.70 47.18
CA ILE A 565 11.46 27.30 47.24
C ILE A 565 11.82 26.61 45.93
N VAL A 566 12.61 25.54 46.01
CA VAL A 566 12.88 24.64 44.89
C VAL A 566 11.66 23.74 44.67
N PRO A 567 10.95 23.81 43.53
CA PRO A 567 9.78 22.96 43.30
C PRO A 567 10.22 21.51 43.11
N CYS A 568 9.84 20.62 44.04
CA CYS A 568 10.07 19.17 43.93
C CYS A 568 9.03 18.42 44.78
N PHE A 569 9.05 17.10 44.72
CA PHE A 569 8.11 16.28 45.51
C PHE A 569 8.31 16.48 47.01
N ASN A 570 9.55 16.56 47.48
CA ASN A 570 9.83 16.78 48.90
C ASN A 570 9.18 18.06 49.45
N THR A 571 9.31 19.18 48.74
CA THR A 571 8.72 20.46 49.16
C THR A 571 7.19 20.47 49.01
N PHE A 572 6.63 19.73 48.07
CA PHE A 572 5.19 19.51 48.01
C PHE A 572 4.67 18.66 49.19
N TYR A 573 5.38 17.56 49.51
CA TYR A 573 5.03 16.67 50.61
C TYR A 573 5.02 17.43 51.96
N GLU A 574 6.06 18.23 52.23
CA GLU A 574 6.15 19.10 53.40
C GLU A 574 5.03 20.14 53.42
N PHE A 575 4.71 20.76 52.31
CA PHE A 575 3.59 21.68 52.17
C PHE A 575 2.25 21.02 52.52
N VAL A 576 2.01 19.81 52.03
CA VAL A 576 0.77 19.08 52.35
C VAL A 576 0.70 18.77 53.85
N GLY A 577 1.78 18.30 54.44
CA GLY A 577 1.82 17.95 55.85
C GLY A 577 1.69 19.14 56.83
N THR A 578 2.00 20.35 56.36
CA THR A 578 2.02 21.55 57.23
C THR A 578 0.94 22.57 56.87
N GLU A 579 1.06 23.26 55.75
CA GLU A 579 0.18 24.37 55.38
C GLU A 579 -1.17 23.88 54.82
N TYR A 580 -1.18 22.87 53.97
CA TYR A 580 -2.42 22.37 53.41
C TYR A 580 -3.30 21.66 54.48
N ARG A 581 -2.69 21.02 55.45
CA ARG A 581 -3.39 20.46 56.64
C ARG A 581 -4.22 21.53 57.35
N LYS A 582 -3.63 22.71 57.59
CA LYS A 582 -4.37 23.84 58.23
C LYS A 582 -5.55 24.31 57.36
N VAL A 583 -5.36 24.37 56.05
CA VAL A 583 -6.45 24.75 55.10
C VAL A 583 -7.61 23.74 55.15
N LEU A 584 -7.31 22.43 55.29
CA LEU A 584 -8.35 21.41 55.41
C LEU A 584 -9.08 21.52 56.73
N GLU A 585 -8.40 21.82 57.87
CA GLU A 585 -8.97 22.06 59.17
C GLU A 585 -9.89 23.29 59.16
N GLU A 586 -9.43 24.41 58.57
CA GLU A 586 -10.23 25.65 58.41
C GLU A 586 -11.49 25.42 57.56
N LYS A 587 -11.38 24.68 56.48
CA LYS A 587 -12.50 24.32 55.61
C LYS A 587 -13.38 23.20 56.14
N LYS A 588 -13.01 22.62 57.30
CA LYS A 588 -13.74 21.50 57.97
C LYS A 588 -13.96 20.32 57.04
N VAL A 589 -12.95 19.98 56.20
CA VAL A 589 -12.99 18.79 55.33
C VAL A 589 -12.89 17.57 56.22
N ARG A 590 -13.79 16.63 56.05
CA ARG A 590 -13.85 15.42 56.87
C ARG A 590 -12.78 14.44 56.41
N GLU A 591 -12.20 13.69 57.35
CA GLU A 591 -11.21 12.63 57.05
C GLU A 591 -11.74 11.61 56.01
N LYS A 592 -13.01 11.25 56.07
CA LYS A 592 -13.64 10.36 55.05
C LYS A 592 -13.71 10.97 53.65
N ASP A 593 -13.63 12.30 53.49
CA ASP A 593 -13.65 12.98 52.21
C ASP A 593 -12.22 13.19 51.66
N PHE A 594 -11.21 13.32 52.55
CA PHE A 594 -9.79 13.29 52.23
C PHE A 594 -8.97 12.94 53.46
N ASP A 595 -8.42 11.70 53.50
CA ASP A 595 -7.52 11.20 54.53
C ASP A 595 -6.09 11.69 54.25
N ILE A 596 -5.73 12.82 54.86
CA ILE A 596 -4.40 13.43 54.68
C ILE A 596 -3.28 12.57 55.34
N ASP A 597 -3.56 11.92 56.47
CA ASP A 597 -2.56 11.08 57.15
C ASP A 597 -2.31 9.79 56.37
N GLY A 598 -3.36 9.17 55.89
CA GLY A 598 -3.25 8.04 54.95
C GLY A 598 -2.53 8.41 53.65
N PHE A 599 -2.81 9.59 53.05
CA PHE A 599 -2.11 10.10 51.88
C PHE A 599 -0.60 10.28 52.14
N LEU A 600 -0.21 10.94 53.23
CA LEU A 600 1.19 11.14 53.59
C LEU A 600 1.91 9.82 53.89
N ASN A 601 1.26 8.90 54.62
CA ASN A 601 1.85 7.60 54.97
C ASN A 601 2.12 6.74 53.73
N VAL A 602 1.21 6.72 52.78
CA VAL A 602 1.39 5.95 51.53
C VAL A 602 2.49 6.57 50.65
N LEU A 603 2.67 7.89 50.68
CA LEU A 603 3.66 8.59 49.88
C LEU A 603 5.01 8.79 50.59
N GLU A 604 5.15 8.40 51.85
CA GLU A 604 6.40 8.49 52.63
C GLU A 604 7.61 7.83 51.94
N PRO A 605 7.48 6.65 51.23
CA PRO A 605 8.59 6.03 50.52
C PRO A 605 9.23 6.89 49.45
N TYR A 606 8.53 7.87 48.93
CA TYR A 606 9.02 8.81 47.86
C TYR A 606 9.57 10.10 48.46
N TYR A 607 9.41 10.32 49.75
CA TYR A 607 9.94 11.47 50.45
C TYR A 607 11.39 11.21 50.91
N LYS A 608 12.11 12.25 51.19
CA LYS A 608 13.54 12.28 51.57
C LYS A 608 13.92 11.14 52.54
N GLY A 609 14.83 10.28 52.13
CA GLY A 609 15.31 9.12 52.85
C GLY A 609 14.42 7.86 52.74
N GLY A 610 13.36 7.91 51.99
CA GLY A 610 12.54 6.75 51.63
C GLY A 610 13.16 5.91 50.53
N GLU A 611 12.62 4.71 50.30
CA GLU A 611 13.12 3.74 49.32
C GLU A 611 13.16 4.29 47.88
N TYR A 612 12.20 5.17 47.50
CA TYR A 612 12.04 5.73 46.19
C TYR A 612 12.25 7.25 46.15
N ASP A 613 13.02 7.83 47.10
CA ASP A 613 13.23 9.27 47.19
C ASP A 613 13.90 9.88 45.92
N TYR A 614 14.71 9.10 45.24
CA TYR A 614 15.38 9.48 43.99
C TYR A 614 14.41 9.68 42.84
N LEU A 615 13.23 9.03 42.85
CA LEU A 615 12.35 8.91 41.68
C LEU A 615 11.73 10.25 41.27
N LEU A 616 11.36 11.10 42.27
CA LEU A 616 10.56 12.32 42.04
C LEU A 616 11.27 13.64 42.47
N ASN A 617 12.52 13.55 42.89
CA ASN A 617 13.25 14.67 43.46
C ASN A 617 14.56 15.01 42.75
N SER A 618 14.58 14.82 41.42
CA SER A 618 15.79 15.10 40.61
C SER A 618 16.17 16.57 40.63
N ASP A 619 17.42 16.86 40.97
CA ASP A 619 18.02 18.22 40.92
C ASP A 619 18.45 18.60 39.49
N LYS A 620 18.52 17.63 38.58
CA LYS A 620 18.98 17.85 37.22
C LYS A 620 17.80 17.72 36.26
N GLU A 621 17.61 18.74 35.45
CA GLU A 621 16.77 18.62 34.30
C GLU A 621 17.39 17.58 33.36
N LEU A 622 16.65 16.54 33.04
CA LEU A 622 16.99 15.68 31.91
C LEU A 622 16.83 16.56 30.66
N ASP A 623 17.91 17.15 30.14
CA ASP A 623 17.88 17.90 28.88
C ASP A 623 17.60 16.96 27.70
N LEU A 624 16.37 16.48 27.67
CA LEU A 624 15.86 15.60 26.62
C LEU A 624 15.07 16.38 25.56
N LEU A 625 14.88 17.69 25.76
CA LEU A 625 14.05 18.48 24.83
C LEU A 625 14.59 18.43 23.40
N HIS A 626 15.89 18.61 23.26
CA HIS A 626 16.55 18.68 21.94
C HIS A 626 17.03 17.32 21.42
N LYS A 627 17.09 16.28 22.25
CA LYS A 627 17.45 14.93 21.83
C LYS A 627 16.38 14.37 20.90
N ARG A 628 16.78 13.90 19.71
CA ARG A 628 15.83 13.47 18.68
C ARG A 628 15.48 11.98 18.76
N PHE A 629 16.33 11.16 19.37
CA PHE A 629 16.09 9.72 19.51
C PHE A 629 16.35 9.28 20.95
N ILE A 630 15.28 8.96 21.67
CA ILE A 630 15.35 8.66 23.11
C ILE A 630 14.74 7.28 23.32
N VAL A 631 15.47 6.38 23.96
CA VAL A 631 15.02 5.05 24.33
C VAL A 631 15.04 4.90 25.85
N PHE A 632 13.92 4.51 26.43
CA PHE A 632 13.78 4.09 27.81
C PHE A 632 13.59 2.57 27.85
N GLU A 633 14.62 1.86 28.25
CA GLU A 633 14.59 0.43 28.50
C GLU A 633 14.12 0.17 29.93
N ILE A 634 12.95 -0.45 30.07
CA ILE A 634 12.30 -0.67 31.35
C ILE A 634 11.99 -2.15 31.65
N ASP A 635 12.68 -3.08 30.97
CA ASP A 635 12.46 -4.53 31.15
C ASP A 635 12.70 -4.98 32.58
N SER A 636 13.74 -4.43 33.24
CA SER A 636 14.07 -4.77 34.66
C SER A 636 12.96 -4.43 35.65
N ILE A 637 12.08 -3.47 35.31
CA ILE A 637 10.98 -3.04 36.20
C ILE A 637 9.59 -3.42 35.66
N LYS A 638 9.49 -4.12 34.51
CA LYS A 638 8.22 -4.43 33.85
C LYS A 638 7.18 -5.17 34.70
N ASP A 639 7.64 -5.96 35.64
CA ASP A 639 6.79 -6.74 36.56
C ASP A 639 6.66 -6.07 37.95
N HIS A 640 7.28 -4.89 38.14
CA HIS A 640 7.19 -4.15 39.39
C HIS A 640 5.94 -3.27 39.41
N SER A 641 5.01 -3.60 40.29
CA SER A 641 3.65 -3.03 40.40
C SER A 641 3.61 -1.51 40.60
N ILE A 642 4.67 -0.91 41.11
CA ILE A 642 4.79 0.53 41.40
C ILE A 642 5.68 1.24 40.39
N LEU A 643 6.91 0.76 40.19
CA LEU A 643 7.90 1.47 39.35
C LEU A 643 7.51 1.53 37.88
N PHE A 644 6.94 0.45 37.33
CA PHE A 644 6.59 0.41 35.93
C PHE A 644 5.51 1.45 35.52
N PRO A 645 4.33 1.52 36.17
CA PRO A 645 3.33 2.53 35.90
C PRO A 645 3.85 3.97 36.09
N VAL A 646 4.56 4.21 37.19
CA VAL A 646 5.09 5.56 37.52
C VAL A 646 6.12 6.01 36.49
N THR A 647 7.09 5.17 36.15
CA THR A 647 8.10 5.47 35.14
C THR A 647 7.45 5.74 33.76
N THR A 648 6.43 4.97 33.42
CA THR A 648 5.68 5.16 32.15
C THR A 648 4.96 6.51 32.12
N ILE A 649 4.33 6.95 33.23
CA ILE A 649 3.73 8.29 33.32
C ILE A 649 4.78 9.38 33.16
N ILE A 650 5.92 9.26 33.83
CA ILE A 650 7.04 10.22 33.73
C ILE A 650 7.50 10.36 32.27
N ILE A 651 7.69 9.26 31.56
CA ILE A 651 8.09 9.25 30.16
C ILE A 651 7.05 9.93 29.28
N MET A 652 5.76 9.64 29.50
CA MET A 652 4.68 10.28 28.75
C MET A 652 4.60 11.78 29.02
N GLU A 653 4.78 12.22 30.28
CA GLU A 653 4.82 13.63 30.61
C GLU A 653 5.97 14.36 29.92
N LEU A 654 7.14 13.75 29.91
CA LEU A 654 8.31 14.25 29.19
C LEU A 654 8.01 14.40 27.70
N PHE A 655 7.33 13.44 27.11
CA PHE A 655 6.90 13.51 25.72
C PHE A 655 5.89 14.65 25.48
N ILE A 656 4.92 14.85 26.36
CA ILE A 656 3.95 15.94 26.28
C ILE A 656 4.64 17.29 26.36
N ASN A 657 5.61 17.47 27.25
CA ASN A 657 6.41 18.68 27.34
C ASN A 657 7.18 18.94 26.02
N LYS A 658 7.77 17.89 25.46
CA LYS A 658 8.46 17.96 24.15
C LYS A 658 7.50 18.36 23.04
N MET A 659 6.28 17.81 23.03
CA MET A 659 5.26 18.18 22.04
C MET A 659 4.90 19.66 22.07
N ARG A 660 4.76 20.25 23.26
CA ARG A 660 4.33 21.64 23.43
C ARG A 660 5.41 22.64 23.06
N ARG A 661 6.65 22.37 23.45
CA ARG A 661 7.78 23.28 23.24
C ARG A 661 8.29 23.28 21.81
N LEU A 662 8.34 22.12 21.16
CA LEU A 662 8.84 21.96 19.78
C LEU A 662 7.71 22.14 18.76
N LYS A 663 7.28 23.36 18.49
CA LYS A 663 6.22 23.64 17.50
C LYS A 663 6.72 23.39 16.07
N GLY A 664 5.87 22.83 15.22
CA GLY A 664 6.19 22.57 13.80
C GLY A 664 7.12 21.39 13.53
N ILE A 665 7.66 20.75 14.55
CA ILE A 665 8.50 19.55 14.44
C ILE A 665 7.62 18.32 14.68
N ARG A 666 7.80 17.25 13.88
CA ARG A 666 7.13 15.97 14.09
C ARG A 666 7.69 15.23 15.31
N LYS A 667 6.81 14.62 16.08
CA LYS A 667 7.19 13.82 17.24
C LYS A 667 6.42 12.51 17.24
N MET A 668 7.08 11.44 17.70
CA MET A 668 6.48 10.11 17.84
C MET A 668 6.82 9.55 19.23
N ILE A 669 5.83 8.98 19.90
CA ILE A 669 6.04 8.11 21.04
C ILE A 669 5.63 6.70 20.69
N VAL A 670 6.51 5.74 20.97
CA VAL A 670 6.23 4.30 20.82
C VAL A 670 6.23 3.67 22.20
N ILE A 671 5.18 2.96 22.52
CA ILE A 671 5.03 2.26 23.81
C ILE A 671 4.87 0.78 23.52
N GLU A 672 5.91 0.00 23.81
CA GLU A 672 5.87 -1.47 23.73
C GLU A 672 5.28 -2.07 25.00
N GLU A 673 4.55 -3.16 24.86
CA GLU A 673 3.88 -3.88 25.96
C GLU A 673 3.04 -2.96 26.86
N ALA A 674 2.40 -1.96 26.25
CA ALA A 674 1.65 -0.91 26.96
C ALA A 674 0.55 -1.43 27.88
N TRP A 675 0.06 -2.65 27.66
CA TRP A 675 -1.01 -3.27 28.43
C TRP A 675 -0.68 -3.40 29.93
N LYS A 676 0.57 -3.66 30.29
CA LYS A 676 0.99 -3.72 31.70
C LYS A 676 0.82 -2.38 32.42
N ALA A 677 1.17 -1.29 31.71
CA ALA A 677 0.96 0.07 32.23
C ALA A 677 -0.52 0.47 32.26
N ILE A 678 -1.32 -0.07 31.34
CA ILE A 678 -2.72 0.28 31.13
C ILE A 678 -3.66 -0.47 32.09
N ALA A 679 -3.19 -1.45 32.82
CA ALA A 679 -4.00 -2.22 33.77
C ALA A 679 -4.66 -1.32 34.83
N SER A 680 -4.08 -0.15 35.14
CA SER A 680 -4.70 0.81 36.09
C SER A 680 -5.65 1.78 35.39
N ALA A 681 -6.79 2.07 36.03
CA ALA A 681 -7.80 3.00 35.51
C ALA A 681 -7.26 4.43 35.31
N ASN A 682 -6.36 4.85 36.19
CA ASN A 682 -5.73 6.18 36.12
C ASN A 682 -4.80 6.31 34.92
N MET A 683 -4.00 5.28 34.69
CA MET A 683 -3.13 5.20 33.50
C MET A 683 -3.90 5.16 32.20
N ALA A 684 -4.95 4.34 32.13
CA ALA A 684 -5.82 4.27 30.95
C ALA A 684 -6.42 5.64 30.60
N SER A 685 -6.81 6.43 31.60
CA SER A 685 -7.32 7.79 31.41
C SER A 685 -6.24 8.73 30.88
N TYR A 686 -5.00 8.59 31.32
CA TYR A 686 -3.86 9.40 30.87
C TYR A 686 -3.46 9.06 29.42
N ILE A 687 -3.44 7.79 29.05
CA ILE A 687 -3.21 7.35 27.66
C ILE A 687 -4.32 7.87 26.75
N LYS A 688 -5.58 7.82 27.20
CA LYS A 688 -6.70 8.44 26.48
C LYS A 688 -6.49 9.94 26.22
N TYR A 689 -6.00 10.65 27.21
CA TYR A 689 -5.63 12.05 27.08
C TYR A 689 -4.51 12.26 26.07
N LEU A 690 -3.43 11.44 26.14
CA LEU A 690 -2.30 11.48 25.21
C LEU A 690 -2.79 11.31 23.77
N TYR A 691 -3.56 10.25 23.50
CA TYR A 691 -4.07 9.96 22.13
C TYR A 691 -4.94 11.06 21.54
N LYS A 692 -5.76 11.72 22.37
CA LYS A 692 -6.60 12.85 21.93
C LYS A 692 -5.79 14.13 21.72
N THR A 693 -4.70 14.31 22.44
CA THR A 693 -3.94 15.57 22.48
C THR A 693 -2.82 15.59 21.45
N VAL A 694 -2.15 14.47 21.22
CA VAL A 694 -0.94 14.36 20.40
C VAL A 694 -1.11 14.90 18.98
N ARG A 695 -2.29 14.72 18.37
CA ARG A 695 -2.58 15.22 17.02
C ARG A 695 -2.49 16.74 16.87
N LYS A 696 -2.82 17.50 17.95
CA LYS A 696 -2.81 18.97 17.95
C LYS A 696 -1.41 19.57 17.86
N PHE A 697 -0.39 18.78 18.19
CA PHE A 697 1.00 19.20 18.30
C PHE A 697 1.93 18.57 17.26
N PHE A 698 1.38 18.12 16.14
CA PHE A 698 2.11 17.41 15.10
C PHE A 698 2.84 16.18 15.64
N GLY A 699 2.12 15.43 16.46
CA GLY A 699 2.62 14.23 17.12
C GLY A 699 1.84 12.97 16.75
N GLU A 700 2.44 11.83 17.04
CA GLU A 700 1.93 10.48 16.79
C GLU A 700 2.15 9.61 18.02
N ALA A 701 1.13 8.87 18.44
CA ALA A 701 1.24 7.85 19.46
C ALA A 701 1.12 6.46 18.81
N VAL A 702 2.05 5.57 19.15
CA VAL A 702 2.11 4.20 18.64
C VAL A 702 2.08 3.26 19.82
N VAL A 703 1.10 2.37 19.89
CA VAL A 703 1.05 1.28 20.83
C VAL A 703 1.34 -0.02 20.12
N VAL A 704 2.23 -0.80 20.70
CA VAL A 704 2.69 -2.09 20.18
C VAL A 704 2.38 -3.18 21.18
N THR A 705 1.71 -4.26 20.76
CA THR A 705 1.34 -5.39 21.61
C THR A 705 1.55 -6.73 20.93
N GLN A 706 1.69 -7.78 21.73
CA GLN A 706 1.82 -9.16 21.25
C GLN A 706 0.50 -9.94 21.31
N GLU A 707 -0.36 -9.62 22.27
CA GLU A 707 -1.58 -10.37 22.56
C GLU A 707 -2.82 -9.48 22.50
N VAL A 708 -3.87 -10.02 21.92
CA VAL A 708 -5.17 -9.32 21.80
C VAL A 708 -5.92 -9.34 23.12
N GLU A 709 -5.77 -10.41 23.88
CA GLU A 709 -6.38 -10.58 25.19
C GLU A 709 -6.00 -9.45 26.16
N ASP A 710 -4.80 -8.93 26.05
CA ASP A 710 -4.31 -7.81 26.87
C ASP A 710 -5.13 -6.52 26.68
N ILE A 711 -5.68 -6.36 25.45
CA ILE A 711 -6.47 -5.19 25.08
C ILE A 711 -7.95 -5.41 25.43
N ILE A 712 -8.45 -6.63 25.28
CA ILE A 712 -9.84 -6.96 25.55
C ILE A 712 -10.16 -6.85 27.04
N SER A 713 -9.18 -7.15 27.91
CA SER A 713 -9.33 -7.13 29.36
C SER A 713 -9.66 -5.75 29.93
N SER A 714 -9.35 -4.66 29.22
CA SER A 714 -9.62 -3.29 29.63
C SER A 714 -10.55 -2.56 28.63
N ALA A 715 -11.81 -2.36 29.03
CA ALA A 715 -12.78 -1.61 28.20
C ALA A 715 -12.33 -0.19 27.88
N ILE A 716 -11.63 0.47 28.81
CA ILE A 716 -11.10 1.84 28.63
C ILE A 716 -10.04 1.88 27.53
N VAL A 717 -9.23 0.86 27.45
CA VAL A 717 -8.13 0.75 26.46
C VAL A 717 -8.67 0.52 25.08
N LYS A 718 -9.59 -0.42 24.92
CA LYS A 718 -10.26 -0.71 23.66
C LYS A 718 -10.78 0.58 23.03
N ASP A 719 -11.57 1.34 23.80
CA ASP A 719 -12.20 2.56 23.28
C ASP A 719 -11.20 3.73 23.10
N SER A 720 -10.11 3.73 23.82
CA SER A 720 -9.16 4.86 23.82
C SER A 720 -8.02 4.70 22.83
N ILE A 721 -7.49 3.51 22.64
CA ILE A 721 -6.36 3.25 21.75
C ILE A 721 -6.88 2.86 20.37
N ILE A 722 -7.71 1.82 20.27
CA ILE A 722 -8.16 1.30 18.98
C ILE A 722 -8.97 2.33 18.21
N ASN A 723 -9.95 2.98 18.88
CA ASN A 723 -10.80 3.98 18.22
C ASN A 723 -10.09 5.31 17.90
N ASN A 724 -8.91 5.56 18.48
CA ASN A 724 -8.10 6.73 18.18
C ASN A 724 -6.81 6.38 17.41
N SER A 725 -6.71 5.18 16.86
CA SER A 725 -5.65 4.74 15.97
C SER A 725 -6.23 4.45 14.59
N ASP A 726 -6.18 5.43 13.71
CA ASP A 726 -6.69 5.26 12.34
C ASP A 726 -5.75 4.43 11.47
N CYS A 727 -4.48 4.33 11.84
CA CYS A 727 -3.53 3.41 11.22
C CYS A 727 -3.42 2.14 12.08
N LYS A 728 -3.77 1.00 11.50
CA LYS A 728 -3.64 -0.32 12.11
C LYS A 728 -2.61 -1.13 11.36
N ILE A 729 -1.68 -1.74 12.06
CA ILE A 729 -0.57 -2.52 11.50
C ILE A 729 -0.59 -3.90 12.12
N LEU A 730 -0.78 -4.92 11.30
CA LEU A 730 -0.80 -6.31 11.77
C LEU A 730 0.31 -7.10 11.08
N LEU A 731 1.08 -7.80 11.90
CA LEU A 731 2.06 -8.78 11.43
C LEU A 731 1.39 -10.16 11.39
N ASP A 732 2.15 -11.20 11.05
CA ASP A 732 1.68 -12.57 10.90
C ASP A 732 0.79 -13.05 12.07
N GLN A 733 -0.47 -13.35 11.78
CA GLN A 733 -1.48 -13.77 12.76
C GLN A 733 -1.77 -15.27 12.75
N ARG A 734 -0.95 -16.10 12.08
CA ARG A 734 -1.17 -17.56 11.97
C ARG A 734 -1.33 -18.25 13.33
N LYS A 735 -0.62 -17.78 14.37
CA LYS A 735 -0.78 -18.31 15.75
C LYS A 735 -2.18 -18.10 16.31
N PHE A 736 -2.91 -17.09 15.85
CA PHE A 736 -4.24 -16.73 16.32
C PHE A 736 -5.35 -17.03 15.31
N MET A 737 -5.09 -17.81 14.27
CA MET A 737 -6.05 -18.11 13.22
C MET A 737 -7.39 -18.65 13.77
N ASN A 738 -7.37 -19.46 14.82
CA ASN A 738 -8.58 -20.00 15.45
C ASN A 738 -9.40 -18.95 16.23
N LYS A 739 -8.78 -17.84 16.63
CA LYS A 739 -9.40 -16.74 17.37
C LYS A 739 -9.50 -15.45 16.54
N PHE A 740 -9.22 -15.53 15.23
CA PHE A 740 -9.10 -14.33 14.39
C PHE A 740 -10.42 -13.56 14.28
N GLU A 741 -11.56 -14.19 14.40
CA GLU A 741 -12.88 -13.53 14.43
C GLU A 741 -13.01 -12.54 15.60
N GLN A 742 -12.36 -12.83 16.75
CA GLN A 742 -12.31 -11.90 17.87
C GLN A 742 -11.45 -10.67 17.54
N ILE A 743 -10.31 -10.88 16.86
CA ILE A 743 -9.44 -9.79 16.37
C ILE A 743 -10.22 -8.95 15.36
N GLN A 744 -10.89 -9.59 14.43
CA GLN A 744 -11.68 -8.94 13.40
C GLN A 744 -12.77 -8.05 14.01
N SER A 745 -13.55 -8.58 14.94
CA SER A 745 -14.59 -7.84 15.65
C SER A 745 -14.02 -6.70 16.52
N LEU A 746 -12.90 -6.94 17.21
CA LEU A 746 -12.26 -5.96 18.07
C LEU A 746 -11.74 -4.74 17.29
N LEU A 747 -11.07 -5.01 16.16
CA LEU A 747 -10.44 -3.98 15.33
C LEU A 747 -11.41 -3.40 14.27
N GLY A 748 -12.62 -3.97 14.15
CA GLY A 748 -13.61 -3.56 13.14
C GLY A 748 -13.13 -3.83 11.71
N LEU A 749 -12.49 -4.98 11.47
CA LEU A 749 -11.94 -5.33 10.17
C LEU A 749 -13.02 -5.89 9.23
N THR A 750 -12.95 -5.50 7.97
CA THR A 750 -13.78 -6.03 6.89
C THR A 750 -13.33 -7.44 6.48
N GLU A 751 -14.14 -8.17 5.70
CA GLU A 751 -13.75 -9.47 5.14
C GLU A 751 -12.53 -9.33 4.18
N LYS A 752 -12.43 -8.24 3.44
CA LYS A 752 -11.26 -7.90 2.63
C LYS A 752 -9.98 -7.82 3.48
N GLU A 753 -10.02 -7.02 4.54
CA GLU A 753 -8.89 -6.85 5.44
C GLU A 753 -8.50 -8.15 6.14
N LYS A 754 -9.48 -8.98 6.52
CA LYS A 754 -9.26 -10.34 7.03
C LYS A 754 -8.50 -11.19 6.02
N SER A 755 -8.92 -11.21 4.76
CA SER A 755 -8.27 -11.98 3.70
C SER A 755 -6.84 -11.55 3.49
N GLN A 756 -6.58 -10.24 3.45
CA GLN A 756 -5.24 -9.66 3.35
C GLN A 756 -4.36 -10.07 4.54
N ILE A 757 -4.85 -9.96 5.77
CA ILE A 757 -4.09 -10.29 6.98
C ILE A 757 -3.76 -11.79 7.04
N LEU A 758 -4.72 -12.65 6.70
CA LEU A 758 -4.50 -14.11 6.70
C LEU A 758 -3.60 -14.56 5.54
N SER A 759 -3.41 -13.75 4.50
CA SER A 759 -2.48 -14.01 3.40
C SER A 759 -1.01 -13.72 3.75
N ILE A 760 -0.72 -13.07 4.88
CA ILE A 760 0.64 -12.69 5.29
C ILE A 760 1.54 -13.92 5.38
N ASN A 761 2.69 -13.87 4.71
CA ASN A 761 3.71 -14.92 4.66
C ASN A 761 3.22 -16.29 4.13
N GLN A 762 2.14 -16.34 3.36
CA GLN A 762 1.64 -17.60 2.77
C GLN A 762 2.50 -18.04 1.57
N SER A 763 3.01 -17.10 0.80
CA SER A 763 3.74 -17.38 -0.45
C SER A 763 4.98 -16.49 -0.59
N ASN A 764 5.85 -16.51 0.44
CA ASN A 764 7.10 -15.76 0.38
C ASN A 764 8.04 -16.35 -0.66
N ASP A 765 8.69 -15.48 -1.41
CA ASP A 765 9.77 -15.87 -2.32
C ASP A 765 10.99 -16.40 -1.52
N PRO A 766 11.40 -17.68 -1.70
CA PRO A 766 12.49 -18.25 -0.92
C PRO A 766 13.86 -17.64 -1.24
N SER A 767 13.99 -16.94 -2.35
CA SER A 767 15.24 -16.25 -2.73
C SER A 767 15.44 -14.92 -2.00
N ARG A 768 14.39 -14.40 -1.34
CA ARG A 768 14.38 -13.11 -0.65
C ARG A 768 14.11 -13.29 0.84
N LEU A 769 14.80 -12.52 1.68
CA LEU A 769 14.60 -12.51 3.13
C LEU A 769 13.74 -11.33 3.56
N TYR A 770 12.46 -11.60 3.82
CA TYR A 770 11.52 -10.59 4.30
C TYR A 770 10.42 -11.20 5.16
N LYS A 771 9.73 -10.33 5.89
CA LYS A 771 8.44 -10.61 6.52
C LYS A 771 7.41 -9.65 5.96
N GLU A 772 6.21 -10.14 5.75
CA GLU A 772 5.11 -9.29 5.31
C GLU A 772 4.40 -8.63 6.48
N VAL A 773 3.85 -7.46 6.24
CA VAL A 773 3.07 -6.68 7.19
C VAL A 773 1.84 -6.09 6.50
N TRP A 774 0.70 -6.20 7.15
CA TRP A 774 -0.52 -5.53 6.70
C TRP A 774 -0.64 -4.16 7.33
N ILE A 775 -1.01 -3.17 6.52
CA ILE A 775 -1.25 -1.78 6.95
C ILE A 775 -2.64 -1.36 6.48
N GLY A 776 -3.51 -1.00 7.44
CA GLY A 776 -4.84 -0.47 7.19
C GLY A 776 -4.96 0.98 7.65
N LEU A 777 -5.62 1.81 6.85
CA LEU A 777 -5.76 3.25 7.03
C LEU A 777 -7.25 3.65 7.00
N GLY A 778 -7.75 4.16 8.10
CA GLY A 778 -9.12 4.69 8.24
C GLY A 778 -10.24 3.68 7.94
N GLY A 779 -9.94 2.37 7.91
CA GLY A 779 -10.91 1.32 7.55
C GLY A 779 -11.35 1.31 6.09
N THR A 780 -10.70 2.06 5.21
CA THR A 780 -11.05 2.18 3.78
C THR A 780 -9.91 1.76 2.86
N GLN A 781 -8.67 2.00 3.24
CA GLN A 781 -7.49 1.62 2.47
C GLN A 781 -6.65 0.62 3.24
N SER A 782 -6.25 -0.45 2.59
CA SER A 782 -5.40 -1.45 3.22
C SER A 782 -4.60 -2.25 2.18
N ALA A 783 -3.38 -2.62 2.53
CA ALA A 783 -2.52 -3.45 1.70
C ALA A 783 -1.51 -4.24 2.54
N VAL A 784 -0.90 -5.26 1.93
CA VAL A 784 0.17 -6.06 2.51
C VAL A 784 1.48 -5.73 1.82
N TYR A 785 2.49 -5.33 2.59
CA TYR A 785 3.81 -4.97 2.11
C TYR A 785 4.88 -5.92 2.65
N ALA A 786 5.99 -6.04 1.96
CA ALA A 786 7.15 -6.77 2.44
C ALA A 786 8.13 -5.84 3.17
N THR A 787 8.55 -6.23 4.36
CA THR A 787 9.65 -5.59 5.10
C THR A 787 10.96 -6.27 4.70
N GLU A 788 11.42 -5.98 3.49
CA GLU A 788 12.71 -6.41 2.98
C GLU A 788 13.75 -5.32 3.21
N VAL A 789 14.94 -5.70 3.66
CA VAL A 789 16.01 -4.76 4.01
C VAL A 789 17.37 -5.31 3.58
N SER A 790 18.38 -4.45 3.53
CA SER A 790 19.76 -4.84 3.29
C SER A 790 20.33 -5.71 4.44
N THR A 791 21.41 -6.45 4.17
CA THR A 791 22.13 -7.22 5.20
C THR A 791 22.62 -6.31 6.33
N GLN A 792 23.03 -5.10 6.01
CA GLN A 792 23.47 -4.10 6.99
C GLN A 792 22.33 -3.63 7.90
N GLU A 793 21.16 -3.36 7.33
CA GLU A 793 19.97 -3.02 8.13
C GLU A 793 19.51 -4.19 8.99
N TYR A 794 19.56 -5.41 8.44
CA TYR A 794 19.25 -6.62 9.20
C TYR A 794 20.13 -6.74 10.45
N LEU A 795 21.46 -6.59 10.32
CA LEU A 795 22.40 -6.64 11.44
C LEU A 795 22.20 -5.49 12.43
N ALA A 796 21.74 -4.32 11.97
CA ALA A 796 21.41 -3.19 12.84
C ALA A 796 20.12 -3.39 13.64
N TYR A 797 19.16 -4.18 13.12
CA TYR A 797 17.83 -4.38 13.73
C TYR A 797 17.66 -5.74 14.41
N THR A 798 18.59 -6.68 14.19
CA THR A 798 18.45 -8.05 14.71
C THR A 798 18.26 -8.07 16.22
N THR A 799 17.32 -8.86 16.69
CA THR A 799 17.04 -9.12 18.09
C THR A 799 17.58 -10.46 18.53
N GLU A 800 18.19 -11.21 17.61
CA GLU A 800 18.81 -12.50 17.87
C GLU A 800 20.08 -12.29 18.69
N GLU A 801 20.19 -12.95 19.83
CA GLU A 801 21.22 -12.69 20.85
C GLU A 801 22.63 -12.97 20.33
N SER A 802 22.83 -14.09 19.64
CA SER A 802 24.14 -14.48 19.08
C SER A 802 24.65 -13.45 18.08
N GLU A 803 23.78 -12.98 17.17
CA GLU A 803 24.14 -11.97 16.18
C GLU A 803 24.43 -10.60 16.82
N LYS A 804 23.63 -10.20 17.81
CA LYS A 804 23.89 -8.97 18.58
C LYS A 804 25.26 -9.01 19.28
N LEU A 805 25.59 -10.13 19.89
CA LEU A 805 26.89 -10.30 20.57
C LEU A 805 28.04 -10.28 19.56
N GLU A 806 27.89 -10.91 18.39
CA GLU A 806 28.89 -10.88 17.33
C GLU A 806 29.15 -9.43 16.84
N VAL A 807 28.09 -8.68 16.52
CA VAL A 807 28.19 -7.27 16.11
C VAL A 807 28.86 -6.43 17.19
N ARG A 808 28.50 -6.58 18.47
CA ARG A 808 29.10 -5.84 19.57
C ARG A 808 30.56 -6.18 19.81
N ALA A 809 30.90 -7.48 19.82
CA ALA A 809 32.27 -7.92 20.02
C ALA A 809 33.19 -7.39 18.93
N LEU A 810 32.71 -7.32 17.67
CA LEU A 810 33.47 -6.73 16.58
C LEU A 810 33.54 -5.20 16.71
N ALA A 811 32.44 -4.53 17.10
CA ALA A 811 32.42 -3.10 17.32
C ALA A 811 33.41 -2.69 18.41
N GLU A 812 33.50 -3.42 19.54
CA GLU A 812 34.47 -3.18 20.58
C GLU A 812 35.93 -3.26 20.08
N LYS A 813 36.24 -4.26 19.25
CA LYS A 813 37.56 -4.38 18.59
C LYS A 813 37.88 -3.21 17.67
N LEU A 814 36.83 -2.61 17.06
CA LEU A 814 36.95 -1.43 16.18
C LEU A 814 36.76 -0.10 16.92
N GLY A 815 37.01 -0.05 18.23
CA GLY A 815 36.92 1.18 19.05
C GLY A 815 35.48 1.66 19.26
N GLY A 816 34.50 0.76 19.30
CA GLY A 816 33.09 1.03 19.49
C GLY A 816 32.34 1.40 18.19
N ASP A 817 32.94 1.18 17.00
CA ASP A 817 32.33 1.55 15.72
C ASP A 817 31.36 0.50 15.20
N MET A 818 30.08 0.69 15.52
CA MET A 818 29.00 -0.21 15.08
C MET A 818 28.82 -0.20 13.56
N GLU A 819 28.95 0.95 12.88
CA GLU A 819 28.81 1.01 11.42
C GLU A 819 29.92 0.22 10.71
N ALA A 820 31.18 0.37 11.19
CA ALA A 820 32.31 -0.40 10.66
C ALA A 820 32.14 -1.90 10.91
N ALA A 821 31.69 -2.30 12.12
CA ALA A 821 31.45 -3.71 12.45
C ALA A 821 30.35 -4.33 11.59
N ILE A 822 29.21 -3.64 11.42
CA ILE A 822 28.11 -4.10 10.58
C ILE A 822 28.54 -4.21 9.12
N ARG A 823 29.35 -3.27 8.62
CA ARG A 823 29.87 -3.33 7.25
C ARG A 823 30.72 -4.55 7.04
N GLN A 824 31.69 -4.79 7.91
CA GLN A 824 32.58 -5.95 7.83
C GLN A 824 31.83 -7.26 7.89
N LEU A 825 30.93 -7.43 8.87
CA LEU A 825 30.09 -8.65 9.00
C LEU A 825 29.17 -8.87 7.80
N ALA A 826 28.66 -7.80 7.20
CA ALA A 826 27.82 -7.91 6.02
C ALA A 826 28.64 -8.37 4.79
N GLU A 827 29.86 -7.90 4.63
CA GLU A 827 30.80 -8.32 3.58
C GLU A 827 31.18 -9.80 3.78
N ASP A 828 31.55 -10.21 5.01
CA ASP A 828 31.88 -11.60 5.35
C ASP A 828 30.70 -12.56 5.07
N LYS A 829 29.46 -12.14 5.37
CA LYS A 829 28.24 -12.92 5.07
C LYS A 829 27.92 -13.01 3.57
N GLN A 830 28.33 -12.02 2.77
CA GLN A 830 28.16 -12.07 1.30
C GLN A 830 29.20 -12.97 0.62
N GLU A 831 30.43 -13.00 1.10
CA GLU A 831 31.49 -13.87 0.58
C GLU A 831 31.26 -15.37 0.89
N ASN A 832 30.50 -15.67 1.95
CA ASN A 832 30.15 -17.03 2.37
C ASN A 832 28.83 -17.56 1.76
N LYS A 833 28.10 -16.77 0.96
CA LYS A 833 26.93 -17.20 0.17
C LYS A 833 27.34 -17.55 -1.25
#